data_cdea8abd6779dce03e11fec5790eca28
#
_entry.id   cdea8abd6779dce03e11fec5790eca28
#
_cell.length_a   1.000
_cell.length_b   1.000
_cell.length_c   1.000
_cell.angle_alpha   90.00
_cell.angle_beta   90.00
_cell.angle_gamma   90.00
#
_symmetry.space_group_name_H-M   'P 1'
#
loop_
_entity.id
_entity.type
_entity.pdbx_description
1 polymer ?
#
loop_
_entity_poly.entity_id
_entity_poly.type
_entity_poly.pdbx_seq_one_letter_code
_entity_poly.pdbx_strand_id
1 'polypeptide(L)'
;MKASVLRCALAFVCGVASYSCSVTRHLPPDSYMLTKNKIETDRTVPRDERITAGEIDRYVRQNPSKKLLGTNLPAWLYNQADPNKENGWNNLLRRLGSEPVILDTVQTAASNRNIKLYMDSRGFYESTSRYEIEYKRNRKAVVTYSVRQGAPYRINSLSYDYQDKFLEQVIRQDSAATLIRPGDIFDLTLLNDERQRITAYLKDRGYYKFSVNNISYIADTLAGDHLVDLTMVIRQQLEGYTPEGEPIYGNNAVYRLGKIFVYPDYDATAAAPAYLRGMDTTYYRGLYIIRSGKPKIKPQTLRRAIPIYSDYLYSAGDKQRTSSNLQRLDYFKNASVTFSEPEPEDDNYITYIGEGGEGETPVQTLERALDCDIFCTPAMRQGYTLDFEATTSSAFYALRPTVSYLNRNLFRGAELLNISLSGGYEFNTDETAAKNSYEVGLTASVTFPRFLAPFPIDRAGKLYRPLTRIEVSTNLQRKSKYHRTITGANIGYSWNNGRNTTYTVRPIDFNLVDVSFIDTDFLCSIQNSYLRESYKSQYIAAISGSYLFNNPNTGKGNSITVRVNAETAGNLTDALAHWLSSPVSEQVNIDDCGTGGQTSPRYETFYKIFGIRYSQYFRVDASVSNTIPIGYRSAVAYRFFGGIGLPYGNSSTLPMDRMFYVGGSNSMRGWPVRALGPGNSSKGRNSGFKSQLGNLRLEANLEFRFPIWNALHGAVFFDVGNVWLAGIPGAASDEVFRFDSFYKELGFNTGFGLRYDLDLIVIRLDWGVRVHDPSLPAGQRWLKAFKWGNTALNFGIGYPF
;
A
#
# COMPACT_ATOMS: atom_id res chain seq x y z
N MET A 1 39.14 11.32 -24.05
CA MET A 1 38.33 10.56 -23.07
C MET A 1 37.40 9.49 -23.66
N LYS A 2 36.82 9.64 -24.87
CA LYS A 2 35.89 8.66 -25.45
C LYS A 2 36.52 7.29 -25.83
N ALA A 3 37.77 7.25 -26.22
CA ALA A 3 38.42 5.99 -26.61
C ALA A 3 38.93 5.15 -25.42
N SER A 4 39.23 5.78 -24.27
CA SER A 4 39.71 5.07 -23.09
C SER A 4 38.57 4.40 -22.33
N VAL A 5 37.36 5.02 -22.26
CA VAL A 5 36.18 4.42 -21.63
C VAL A 5 35.69 3.21 -22.43
N LEU A 6 35.69 3.28 -23.74
CA LEU A 6 35.32 2.16 -24.61
C LEU A 6 36.35 1.01 -24.51
N ARG A 7 37.64 1.33 -24.40
CA ARG A 7 38.70 0.33 -24.18
C ARG A 7 38.59 -0.31 -22.78
N CYS A 8 38.28 0.45 -21.73
CA CYS A 8 38.04 -0.09 -20.41
C CYS A 8 36.77 -0.97 -20.36
N ALA A 9 35.70 -0.57 -21.04
CA ALA A 9 34.48 -1.38 -21.14
C ALA A 9 34.75 -2.68 -21.98
N LEU A 10 35.49 -2.60 -23.07
CA LEU A 10 35.85 -3.77 -23.85
C LEU A 10 36.83 -4.70 -23.10
N ALA A 11 37.82 -4.14 -22.39
CA ALA A 11 38.73 -4.90 -21.53
C ALA A 11 37.98 -5.57 -20.36
N PHE A 12 36.97 -4.93 -19.80
CA PHE A 12 36.11 -5.51 -18.79
C PHE A 12 35.27 -6.67 -19.35
N VAL A 13 34.68 -6.51 -20.55
CA VAL A 13 33.93 -7.56 -21.24
C VAL A 13 34.82 -8.72 -21.67
N CYS A 14 36.02 -8.46 -22.19
CA CYS A 14 36.99 -9.49 -22.52
C CYS A 14 37.58 -10.19 -21.30
N GLY A 15 37.78 -9.46 -20.18
CA GLY A 15 38.17 -10.03 -18.88
C GLY A 15 37.12 -10.98 -18.33
N VAL A 16 35.83 -10.64 -18.43
CA VAL A 16 34.71 -11.49 -17.98
C VAL A 16 34.56 -12.77 -18.83
N ALA A 17 34.89 -12.72 -20.13
CA ALA A 17 34.82 -13.89 -21.01
C ALA A 17 35.89 -14.97 -20.71
N SER A 18 37.06 -14.56 -20.18
CA SER A 18 38.20 -15.48 -19.90
C SER A 18 38.07 -16.24 -18.57
N TYR A 19 37.10 -15.89 -17.66
CA TYR A 19 37.02 -16.39 -16.29
C TYR A 19 36.07 -17.58 -16.06
N SER A 20 35.63 -18.25 -17.12
CA SER A 20 34.68 -19.38 -17.00
C SER A 20 35.24 -20.61 -16.24
N CYS A 21 36.54 -20.73 -16.06
CA CYS A 21 37.18 -21.92 -15.47
C CYS A 21 37.36 -21.84 -13.94
N SER A 22 37.26 -20.66 -13.31
CA SER A 22 37.54 -20.52 -11.86
C SER A 22 36.33 -20.63 -10.92
N VAL A 23 35.13 -20.67 -11.49
CA VAL A 23 33.88 -20.67 -10.69
C VAL A 23 33.67 -21.98 -9.89
N THR A 24 34.27 -23.08 -10.30
CA THR A 24 34.14 -24.41 -9.68
C THR A 24 35.41 -24.86 -8.94
N ARG A 25 36.36 -23.93 -8.69
CA ARG A 25 37.68 -24.24 -8.12
C ARG A 25 37.62 -24.85 -6.71
N HIS A 26 36.72 -24.35 -5.90
CA HIS A 26 36.60 -24.77 -4.49
C HIS A 26 35.48 -25.79 -4.23
N LEU A 27 34.90 -26.39 -5.28
CA LEU A 27 33.94 -27.47 -5.13
C LEU A 27 34.59 -28.74 -4.62
N PRO A 28 33.93 -29.50 -3.71
CA PRO A 28 34.41 -30.84 -3.30
C PRO A 28 34.69 -31.74 -4.50
N PRO A 29 35.57 -32.73 -4.35
CA PRO A 29 35.78 -33.76 -5.39
C PRO A 29 34.45 -34.38 -5.79
N ASP A 30 34.27 -34.73 -7.04
CA ASP A 30 33.10 -35.39 -7.65
C ASP A 30 31.77 -34.64 -7.51
N SER A 31 31.80 -33.36 -7.14
CA SER A 31 30.61 -32.51 -7.07
C SER A 31 30.46 -31.61 -8.27
N TYR A 32 29.21 -31.28 -8.63
CA TYR A 32 28.82 -30.41 -9.73
C TYR A 32 28.06 -29.20 -9.26
N MET A 33 28.36 -28.04 -9.82
CA MET A 33 27.62 -26.80 -9.55
C MET A 33 26.31 -26.78 -10.33
N LEU A 34 25.18 -26.66 -9.64
CA LEU A 34 23.88 -26.46 -10.27
C LEU A 34 23.78 -25.04 -10.86
N THR A 35 23.71 -24.94 -12.18
CA THR A 35 23.74 -23.66 -12.88
C THR A 35 22.37 -23.21 -13.40
N LYS A 36 21.44 -24.15 -13.61
CA LYS A 36 20.12 -23.87 -14.15
C LYS A 36 19.16 -25.02 -13.85
N ASN A 37 17.93 -24.69 -13.46
CA ASN A 37 16.76 -25.54 -13.60
C ASN A 37 16.02 -25.11 -14.87
N LYS A 38 15.58 -26.07 -15.66
CA LYS A 38 14.78 -25.87 -16.86
C LYS A 38 13.47 -26.63 -16.66
N ILE A 39 12.36 -25.97 -16.83
CA ILE A 39 11.05 -26.57 -16.70
C ILE A 39 10.40 -26.55 -18.08
N GLU A 40 10.13 -27.72 -18.60
CA GLU A 40 9.45 -27.92 -19.88
C GLU A 40 8.06 -28.43 -19.60
N THR A 41 7.04 -27.65 -20.02
CA THR A 41 5.64 -28.00 -19.88
C THR A 41 5.03 -28.34 -21.22
N ASP A 42 4.07 -29.24 -21.19
CA ASP A 42 3.29 -29.60 -22.37
C ASP A 42 2.50 -28.38 -22.88
N ARG A 43 2.45 -28.22 -24.20
CA ARG A 43 1.71 -27.14 -24.86
C ARG A 43 0.41 -27.59 -25.48
N THR A 44 0.03 -28.87 -25.33
CA THR A 44 -1.22 -29.45 -25.89
C THR A 44 -2.46 -29.01 -25.10
N VAL A 45 -2.30 -28.64 -23.83
CA VAL A 45 -3.39 -28.17 -22.95
C VAL A 45 -3.80 -26.73 -23.29
N PRO A 46 -5.10 -26.40 -23.29
CA PRO A 46 -5.61 -25.05 -23.48
C PRO A 46 -4.91 -24.02 -22.58
N ARG A 47 -4.76 -22.79 -23.06
CA ARG A 47 -3.93 -21.78 -22.42
C ARG A 47 -4.46 -21.36 -21.03
N ASP A 48 -5.75 -21.37 -20.84
CA ASP A 48 -6.51 -21.04 -19.62
C ASP A 48 -6.39 -22.11 -18.53
N GLU A 49 -6.17 -23.37 -18.92
CA GLU A 49 -6.01 -24.50 -18.00
C GLU A 49 -4.55 -24.92 -17.78
N ARG A 50 -3.64 -24.29 -18.50
CA ARG A 50 -2.22 -24.66 -18.49
C ARG A 50 -1.53 -24.15 -17.23
N ILE A 51 -0.91 -25.07 -16.50
CA ILE A 51 -0.01 -24.75 -15.39
C ILE A 51 1.31 -24.23 -15.97
N THR A 52 1.71 -23.05 -15.53
CA THR A 52 2.91 -22.37 -16.06
C THR A 52 4.17 -22.92 -15.42
N ALA A 53 5.30 -22.85 -16.18
CA ALA A 53 6.61 -23.20 -15.65
C ALA A 53 6.99 -22.40 -14.39
N GLY A 54 6.51 -21.15 -14.27
CA GLY A 54 6.74 -20.31 -13.08
C GLY A 54 5.99 -20.78 -11.83
N GLU A 55 4.82 -21.42 -11.99
CA GLU A 55 4.09 -22.05 -10.88
C GLU A 55 4.81 -23.31 -10.41
N ILE A 56 5.27 -24.15 -11.36
CA ILE A 56 6.00 -25.38 -11.07
C ILE A 56 7.34 -25.11 -10.39
N ASP A 57 8.04 -24.03 -10.78
CA ASP A 57 9.35 -23.65 -10.23
C ASP A 57 9.32 -23.44 -8.70
N ARG A 58 8.17 -23.07 -8.14
CA ARG A 58 7.97 -22.92 -6.69
C ARG A 58 8.10 -24.21 -5.89
N TYR A 59 7.92 -25.35 -6.56
CA TYR A 59 7.99 -26.70 -5.94
C TYR A 59 9.35 -27.36 -6.14
N VAL A 60 10.26 -26.70 -6.84
CA VAL A 60 11.66 -27.10 -6.97
C VAL A 60 12.40 -26.70 -5.70
N ARG A 61 12.91 -27.69 -4.95
CA ARG A 61 13.58 -27.46 -3.64
C ARG A 61 14.93 -26.79 -3.78
N GLN A 62 15.68 -27.14 -4.83
CA GLN A 62 17.02 -26.64 -5.02
C GLN A 62 17.09 -25.58 -6.11
N ASN A 63 17.30 -24.34 -5.71
CA ASN A 63 17.49 -23.23 -6.64
C ASN A 63 18.92 -23.24 -7.20
N PRO A 64 19.13 -22.94 -8.48
CA PRO A 64 20.44 -22.91 -9.10
C PRO A 64 21.29 -21.75 -8.55
N SER A 65 22.61 -21.88 -8.73
CA SER A 65 23.55 -20.81 -8.41
C SER A 65 23.16 -19.50 -9.08
N LYS A 66 23.19 -18.42 -8.34
CA LYS A 66 22.75 -17.10 -8.80
C LYS A 66 23.62 -16.59 -9.93
N LYS A 67 23.02 -15.93 -10.92
CA LYS A 67 23.69 -15.32 -12.07
C LYS A 67 23.50 -13.81 -12.08
N LEU A 68 24.52 -13.08 -12.48
CA LEU A 68 24.46 -11.65 -12.76
C LEU A 68 24.61 -11.42 -14.26
N LEU A 69 23.60 -10.80 -14.89
CA LEU A 69 23.57 -10.57 -16.35
C LEU A 69 23.91 -11.83 -17.18
N GLY A 70 23.38 -12.99 -16.76
CA GLY A 70 23.63 -14.27 -17.42
C GLY A 70 24.97 -14.92 -17.08
N THR A 71 25.87 -14.25 -16.35
CA THR A 71 27.19 -14.73 -15.95
C THR A 71 27.20 -15.31 -14.54
N ASN A 72 28.13 -16.20 -14.23
CA ASN A 72 28.31 -16.75 -12.87
C ASN A 72 29.24 -15.86 -12.01
N LEU A 73 29.24 -14.55 -12.25
CA LEU A 73 30.04 -13.57 -11.52
C LEU A 73 29.91 -13.65 -9.99
N PRO A 74 28.69 -13.85 -9.43
CA PRO A 74 28.54 -13.98 -7.98
C PRO A 74 29.31 -15.18 -7.39
N ALA A 75 29.24 -16.33 -8.03
CA ALA A 75 29.98 -17.51 -7.60
C ALA A 75 31.50 -17.34 -7.80
N TRP A 76 31.91 -16.61 -8.83
CA TRP A 76 33.32 -16.28 -9.04
C TRP A 76 33.85 -15.33 -7.94
N LEU A 77 33.10 -14.28 -7.57
CA LEU A 77 33.47 -13.36 -6.49
C LEU A 77 33.62 -14.11 -5.15
N TYR A 78 32.69 -15.01 -4.85
CA TYR A 78 32.75 -15.83 -3.65
C TYR A 78 34.03 -16.69 -3.62
N ASN A 79 34.37 -17.31 -4.75
CA ASN A 79 35.54 -18.17 -4.89
C ASN A 79 36.88 -17.41 -4.93
N GLN A 80 36.89 -16.07 -5.04
CA GLN A 80 38.08 -15.23 -4.87
C GLN A 80 38.42 -14.99 -3.40
N ALA A 81 37.46 -15.22 -2.48
CA ALA A 81 37.73 -15.13 -1.06
C ALA A 81 38.51 -16.38 -0.60
N ASP A 82 39.60 -16.19 0.13
CA ASP A 82 40.36 -17.27 0.74
C ASP A 82 39.49 -17.92 1.84
N PRO A 83 39.19 -19.23 1.77
CA PRO A 83 38.35 -19.90 2.76
C PRO A 83 38.95 -19.88 4.16
N ASN A 84 40.27 -19.78 4.30
CA ASN A 84 40.99 -19.86 5.57
C ASN A 84 41.31 -18.49 6.20
N LYS A 85 40.92 -17.36 5.56
CA LYS A 85 41.20 -16.01 6.07
C LYS A 85 39.92 -15.23 6.33
N GLU A 86 39.78 -14.74 7.57
CA GLU A 86 38.70 -13.85 8.00
C GLU A 86 39.17 -12.40 8.09
N ASN A 87 39.45 -11.76 6.94
CA ASN A 87 39.74 -10.34 6.91
C ASN A 87 38.59 -9.57 6.24
N GLY A 88 38.58 -8.23 6.42
CA GLY A 88 37.50 -7.38 5.91
C GLY A 88 37.28 -7.49 4.40
N TRP A 89 38.36 -7.74 3.61
CA TRP A 89 38.28 -7.91 2.17
C TRP A 89 37.62 -9.24 1.78
N ASN A 90 38.00 -10.37 2.42
CA ASN A 90 37.38 -11.67 2.19
C ASN A 90 35.92 -11.70 2.62
N ASN A 91 35.59 -11.02 3.72
CA ASN A 91 34.21 -10.88 4.17
C ASN A 91 33.38 -10.06 3.19
N LEU A 92 33.95 -9.01 2.59
CA LEU A 92 33.30 -8.25 1.53
C LEU A 92 33.07 -9.10 0.28
N LEU A 93 34.08 -9.87 -0.18
CA LEU A 93 33.94 -10.76 -1.34
C LEU A 93 32.88 -11.87 -1.10
N ARG A 94 32.81 -12.44 0.09
CA ARG A 94 31.76 -13.41 0.46
C ARG A 94 30.38 -12.78 0.51
N ARG A 95 30.23 -11.55 1.00
CA ARG A 95 28.95 -10.81 1.01
C ARG A 95 28.51 -10.37 -0.39
N LEU A 96 29.44 -9.93 -1.22
CA LEU A 96 29.17 -9.57 -2.62
C LEU A 96 29.03 -10.81 -3.51
N GLY A 97 29.63 -11.92 -3.16
CA GLY A 97 29.52 -13.21 -3.83
C GLY A 97 28.29 -14.01 -3.39
N SER A 98 28.14 -15.16 -4.01
CA SER A 98 27.14 -16.17 -3.62
C SER A 98 27.82 -17.54 -3.71
N GLU A 99 27.71 -18.32 -2.63
CA GLU A 99 28.25 -19.67 -2.62
C GLU A 99 27.71 -20.49 -3.79
N PRO A 100 28.58 -21.23 -4.50
CA PRO A 100 28.14 -22.12 -5.57
C PRO A 100 27.22 -23.20 -5.03
N VAL A 101 26.04 -23.34 -5.59
CA VAL A 101 25.10 -24.39 -5.19
C VAL A 101 25.53 -25.72 -5.77
N ILE A 102 25.84 -26.67 -4.91
CA ILE A 102 26.22 -28.03 -5.32
C ILE A 102 24.95 -28.80 -5.68
N LEU A 103 24.96 -29.50 -6.81
CA LEU A 103 23.86 -30.36 -7.22
C LEU A 103 23.66 -31.48 -6.20
N ASP A 104 22.48 -31.58 -5.66
CA ASP A 104 22.02 -32.67 -4.80
C ASP A 104 20.94 -33.47 -5.55
N THR A 105 21.27 -34.71 -5.85
CA THR A 105 20.37 -35.63 -6.59
C THR A 105 19.17 -36.06 -5.74
N VAL A 106 19.31 -36.11 -4.42
CA VAL A 106 18.21 -36.43 -3.51
C VAL A 106 17.17 -35.29 -3.51
N GLN A 107 17.64 -34.06 -3.43
CA GLN A 107 16.76 -32.89 -3.54
C GLN A 107 16.14 -32.75 -4.93
N THR A 108 16.86 -33.11 -6.01
CA THR A 108 16.34 -33.14 -7.37
C THR A 108 15.20 -34.17 -7.49
N ALA A 109 15.37 -35.38 -6.96
CA ALA A 109 14.32 -36.40 -6.95
C ALA A 109 13.11 -35.96 -6.09
N ALA A 110 13.37 -35.37 -4.92
CA ALA A 110 12.31 -34.80 -4.07
C ALA A 110 11.54 -33.65 -4.78
N SER A 111 12.22 -32.81 -5.53
CA SER A 111 11.60 -31.76 -6.36
C SER A 111 10.66 -32.35 -7.41
N ASN A 112 11.11 -33.38 -8.12
CA ASN A 112 10.31 -34.09 -9.12
C ASN A 112 9.04 -34.69 -8.49
N ARG A 113 9.15 -35.28 -7.28
CA ARG A 113 7.99 -35.78 -6.52
C ARG A 113 7.04 -34.64 -6.11
N ASN A 114 7.57 -33.53 -5.63
CA ASN A 114 6.76 -32.38 -5.24
C ASN A 114 6.01 -31.79 -6.45
N ILE A 115 6.63 -31.74 -7.63
CA ILE A 115 5.99 -31.31 -8.87
C ILE A 115 4.80 -32.23 -9.19
N LYS A 116 4.98 -33.54 -9.11
CA LYS A 116 3.88 -34.50 -9.32
C LYS A 116 2.75 -34.29 -8.31
N LEU A 117 3.05 -34.20 -7.03
CA LEU A 117 2.05 -33.93 -5.99
C LEU A 117 1.30 -32.61 -6.21
N TYR A 118 2.01 -31.60 -6.69
CA TYR A 118 1.37 -30.32 -7.06
C TYR A 118 0.39 -30.50 -8.23
N MET A 119 0.80 -31.23 -9.27
CA MET A 119 -0.08 -31.52 -10.41
C MET A 119 -1.32 -32.27 -9.96
N ASP A 120 -1.16 -33.28 -9.10
CA ASP A 120 -2.28 -34.04 -8.54
C ASP A 120 -3.21 -33.14 -7.72
N SER A 121 -2.66 -32.25 -6.90
CA SER A 121 -3.46 -31.30 -6.12
C SER A 121 -4.26 -30.31 -6.97
N ARG A 122 -3.84 -30.11 -8.23
CA ARG A 122 -4.51 -29.27 -9.21
C ARG A 122 -5.48 -30.04 -10.11
N GLY A 123 -5.72 -31.34 -9.84
CA GLY A 123 -6.63 -32.17 -10.57
C GLY A 123 -6.06 -32.88 -11.82
N PHE A 124 -4.74 -32.88 -11.98
CA PHE A 124 -4.07 -33.52 -13.12
C PHE A 124 -3.43 -34.85 -12.69
N TYR A 125 -4.22 -35.85 -12.35
CA TYR A 125 -3.76 -37.12 -11.79
C TYR A 125 -2.95 -37.97 -12.78
N GLU A 126 -3.21 -37.84 -14.09
CA GLU A 126 -2.44 -38.50 -15.13
C GLU A 126 -1.16 -37.76 -15.56
N SER A 127 -0.86 -36.67 -14.86
CA SER A 127 0.37 -35.93 -15.13
C SER A 127 1.61 -36.80 -14.89
N THR A 128 2.62 -36.57 -15.71
CA THR A 128 3.93 -37.20 -15.52
C THR A 128 5.02 -36.15 -15.35
N SER A 129 5.89 -36.36 -14.39
CA SER A 129 7.04 -35.52 -14.15
C SER A 129 8.30 -36.38 -14.18
N ARG A 130 9.24 -36.00 -15.02
CA ARG A 130 10.55 -36.64 -15.13
C ARG A 130 11.62 -35.60 -15.05
N TYR A 131 12.79 -35.94 -14.57
CA TYR A 131 13.95 -35.06 -14.57
C TYR A 131 15.13 -35.72 -15.24
N GLU A 132 15.97 -34.89 -15.87
CA GLU A 132 17.21 -35.26 -16.51
C GLU A 132 18.32 -34.32 -16.04
N ILE A 133 19.48 -34.86 -15.76
CA ILE A 133 20.67 -34.11 -15.31
C ILE A 133 21.68 -34.11 -16.44
N GLU A 134 21.93 -32.95 -17.03
CA GLU A 134 22.95 -32.74 -18.02
C GLU A 134 24.24 -32.27 -17.34
N TYR A 135 25.26 -33.09 -17.35
CA TYR A 135 26.59 -32.75 -16.85
C TYR A 135 27.40 -32.04 -17.94
N LYS A 136 27.82 -30.80 -17.67
CA LYS A 136 28.58 -29.96 -18.58
C LYS A 136 30.06 -29.88 -18.22
N ARG A 137 30.89 -29.41 -19.18
CA ARG A 137 32.31 -29.13 -18.93
C ARG A 137 32.47 -28.21 -17.70
N ASN A 138 33.63 -28.32 -17.03
CA ASN A 138 33.99 -27.53 -15.84
C ASN A 138 33.07 -27.79 -14.63
N ARG A 139 32.68 -29.03 -14.36
CA ARG A 139 31.87 -29.46 -13.20
C ARG A 139 30.60 -28.64 -13.01
N LYS A 140 29.87 -28.37 -14.09
CA LYS A 140 28.57 -27.69 -14.08
C LYS A 140 27.48 -28.70 -14.41
N ALA A 141 26.29 -28.49 -13.84
CA ALA A 141 25.12 -29.28 -14.13
C ALA A 141 23.90 -28.41 -14.43
N VAL A 142 23.02 -28.94 -15.24
CA VAL A 142 21.69 -28.37 -15.55
C VAL A 142 20.68 -29.47 -15.28
N VAL A 143 19.61 -29.15 -14.55
CA VAL A 143 18.50 -30.07 -14.33
C VAL A 143 17.34 -29.62 -15.20
N THR A 144 16.81 -30.55 -16.00
CA THR A 144 15.62 -30.32 -16.81
C THR A 144 14.47 -31.15 -16.22
N TYR A 145 13.40 -30.48 -15.78
CA TYR A 145 12.15 -31.11 -15.36
C TYR A 145 11.17 -31.07 -16.53
N SER A 146 10.82 -32.24 -17.09
CA SER A 146 9.84 -32.38 -18.18
C SER A 146 8.52 -32.81 -17.57
N VAL A 147 7.52 -31.92 -17.66
CA VAL A 147 6.21 -32.11 -17.07
C VAL A 147 5.17 -32.19 -18.18
N ARG A 148 4.49 -33.35 -18.26
CA ARG A 148 3.30 -33.52 -19.10
C ARG A 148 2.07 -33.42 -18.21
N GLN A 149 1.19 -32.49 -18.52
CA GLN A 149 0.07 -32.15 -17.65
C GLN A 149 -1.06 -33.20 -17.71
N GLY A 150 -1.36 -33.74 -18.90
CA GLY A 150 -2.51 -34.61 -19.10
C GLY A 150 -3.85 -33.86 -19.06
N ALA A 151 -4.95 -34.59 -19.14
CA ALA A 151 -6.29 -34.06 -19.04
C ALA A 151 -6.63 -33.77 -17.55
N PRO A 152 -7.34 -32.66 -17.22
CA PRO A 152 -7.81 -32.43 -15.87
C PRO A 152 -9.01 -33.28 -15.52
N TYR A 153 -9.07 -33.76 -14.30
CA TYR A 153 -10.31 -34.33 -13.75
C TYR A 153 -11.27 -33.18 -13.41
N ARG A 154 -12.54 -33.35 -13.77
CA ARG A 154 -13.61 -32.36 -13.58
C ARG A 154 -14.69 -32.87 -12.66
N ILE A 155 -15.26 -31.99 -11.90
CA ILE A 155 -16.41 -32.27 -11.04
C ILE A 155 -17.64 -32.45 -11.91
N ASN A 156 -18.20 -33.65 -11.92
CA ASN A 156 -19.44 -33.99 -12.63
C ASN A 156 -20.67 -33.55 -11.81
N SER A 157 -20.71 -33.96 -10.54
CA SER A 157 -21.77 -33.60 -9.61
C SER A 157 -21.24 -33.29 -8.23
N LEU A 158 -22.00 -32.48 -7.47
CA LEU A 158 -21.75 -32.21 -6.06
C LEU A 158 -22.98 -32.61 -5.25
N SER A 159 -22.83 -33.59 -4.39
CA SER A 159 -23.83 -34.03 -3.41
C SER A 159 -23.36 -33.74 -1.98
N TYR A 160 -24.32 -33.77 -1.04
CA TYR A 160 -24.04 -33.49 0.37
C TYR A 160 -24.55 -34.67 1.21
N ASP A 161 -23.66 -35.12 2.12
CA ASP A 161 -24.00 -36.06 3.19
C ASP A 161 -23.94 -35.35 4.53
N TYR A 162 -25.09 -35.10 5.12
CA TYR A 162 -25.20 -34.41 6.42
C TYR A 162 -25.33 -35.46 7.54
N GLN A 163 -24.24 -35.78 8.18
CA GLN A 163 -24.23 -36.57 9.43
C GLN A 163 -24.89 -35.80 10.58
N ASP A 164 -24.74 -34.45 10.54
CA ASP A 164 -25.48 -33.53 11.42
C ASP A 164 -26.66 -32.90 10.65
N LYS A 165 -27.87 -33.38 10.95
CA LYS A 165 -29.10 -32.93 10.29
C LYS A 165 -29.51 -31.50 10.60
N PHE A 166 -29.05 -30.92 11.71
CA PHE A 166 -29.33 -29.52 12.06
C PHE A 166 -28.57 -28.54 11.16
N LEU A 167 -27.41 -28.92 10.67
CA LEU A 167 -26.62 -28.09 9.75
C LEU A 167 -27.18 -28.12 8.31
N GLU A 168 -27.96 -29.11 7.92
CA GLU A 168 -28.52 -29.24 6.58
C GLU A 168 -29.28 -27.99 6.14
N GLN A 169 -30.24 -27.53 6.94
CA GLN A 169 -31.07 -26.37 6.61
C GLN A 169 -30.20 -25.08 6.54
N VAL A 170 -29.25 -24.91 7.47
CA VAL A 170 -28.39 -23.73 7.55
C VAL A 170 -27.46 -23.64 6.35
N ILE A 171 -26.84 -24.76 5.93
CA ILE A 171 -25.93 -24.79 4.79
C ILE A 171 -26.68 -24.67 3.46
N ARG A 172 -27.88 -25.28 3.34
CA ARG A 172 -28.72 -25.13 2.16
C ARG A 172 -29.13 -23.68 1.88
N GLN A 173 -29.35 -22.86 2.91
CA GLN A 173 -29.65 -21.43 2.73
C GLN A 173 -28.50 -20.66 2.08
N ASP A 174 -27.28 -21.16 2.18
CA ASP A 174 -26.07 -20.56 1.60
C ASP A 174 -25.58 -21.25 0.33
N SER A 175 -26.33 -22.21 -0.20
CA SER A 175 -25.92 -23.02 -1.35
C SER A 175 -25.64 -22.21 -2.62
N ALA A 176 -26.30 -21.06 -2.79
CA ALA A 176 -26.02 -20.15 -3.92
C ALA A 176 -24.60 -19.52 -3.88
N ALA A 177 -23.96 -19.50 -2.72
CA ALA A 177 -22.61 -18.94 -2.53
C ALA A 177 -21.50 -19.99 -2.68
N THR A 178 -21.82 -21.26 -3.01
CA THR A 178 -20.82 -22.31 -3.21
C THR A 178 -19.81 -21.93 -4.28
N LEU A 179 -18.53 -22.20 -4.00
CA LEU A 179 -17.43 -22.01 -4.94
C LEU A 179 -17.31 -23.17 -5.93
N ILE A 180 -17.85 -24.33 -5.60
CA ILE A 180 -17.72 -25.56 -6.39
C ILE A 180 -18.91 -25.67 -7.36
N ARG A 181 -18.62 -25.80 -8.65
CA ARG A 181 -19.64 -25.95 -9.70
C ARG A 181 -19.36 -27.19 -10.56
N PRO A 182 -20.39 -27.87 -11.06
CA PRO A 182 -20.20 -28.88 -12.08
C PRO A 182 -19.42 -28.33 -13.28
N GLY A 183 -18.42 -29.06 -13.75
CA GLY A 183 -17.49 -28.65 -14.81
C GLY A 183 -16.19 -28.00 -14.32
N ASP A 184 -16.11 -27.57 -13.08
CA ASP A 184 -14.85 -27.06 -12.51
C ASP A 184 -13.79 -28.17 -12.43
N ILE A 185 -12.53 -27.77 -12.51
CA ILE A 185 -11.41 -28.71 -12.29
C ILE A 185 -11.43 -29.17 -10.83
N PHE A 186 -11.22 -30.47 -10.61
CA PHE A 186 -11.12 -31.07 -9.29
C PHE A 186 -9.83 -30.64 -8.58
N ASP A 187 -9.77 -29.39 -8.14
CA ASP A 187 -8.64 -28.72 -7.52
C ASP A 187 -8.78 -28.72 -6.00
N LEU A 188 -7.82 -29.31 -5.30
CA LEU A 188 -7.81 -29.34 -3.82
C LEU A 188 -7.81 -27.95 -3.19
N THR A 189 -7.29 -26.93 -3.88
CA THR A 189 -7.35 -25.54 -3.39
C THR A 189 -8.80 -25.06 -3.37
N LEU A 190 -9.55 -25.28 -4.45
CA LEU A 190 -10.96 -24.94 -4.56
C LEU A 190 -11.79 -25.64 -3.47
N LEU A 191 -11.55 -26.95 -3.27
CA LEU A 191 -12.23 -27.73 -2.24
C LEU A 191 -11.93 -27.20 -0.84
N ASN A 192 -10.67 -26.84 -0.56
CA ASN A 192 -10.27 -26.28 0.74
C ASN A 192 -10.84 -24.86 0.95
N ASP A 193 -10.89 -24.04 -0.10
CA ASP A 193 -11.49 -22.70 -0.03
C ASP A 193 -12.99 -22.79 0.29
N GLU A 194 -13.70 -23.77 -0.27
CA GLU A 194 -15.11 -24.03 0.05
C GLU A 194 -15.28 -24.49 1.50
N ARG A 195 -14.43 -25.41 1.99
CA ARG A 195 -14.42 -25.80 3.41
C ARG A 195 -14.24 -24.60 4.35
N GLN A 196 -13.31 -23.71 4.00
CA GLN A 196 -13.05 -22.49 4.78
C GLN A 196 -14.26 -21.54 4.71
N ARG A 197 -14.89 -21.38 3.55
CA ARG A 197 -16.07 -20.55 3.35
C ARG A 197 -17.23 -21.01 4.22
N ILE A 198 -17.58 -22.30 4.17
CA ILE A 198 -18.66 -22.88 4.97
C ILE A 198 -18.32 -22.78 6.47
N THR A 199 -17.08 -23.05 6.85
CA THR A 199 -16.64 -22.92 8.24
C THR A 199 -16.80 -21.48 8.75
N ALA A 200 -16.40 -20.49 7.95
CA ALA A 200 -16.57 -19.08 8.31
C ALA A 200 -18.05 -18.69 8.42
N TYR A 201 -18.86 -19.14 7.47
CA TYR A 201 -20.30 -18.91 7.44
C TYR A 201 -21.01 -19.45 8.69
N LEU A 202 -20.67 -20.67 9.11
CA LEU A 202 -21.25 -21.31 10.30
C LEU A 202 -20.72 -20.65 11.58
N LYS A 203 -19.43 -20.35 11.65
CA LYS A 203 -18.85 -19.64 12.81
C LYS A 203 -19.45 -18.24 13.03
N ASP A 204 -19.92 -17.61 11.99
CA ASP A 204 -20.61 -16.31 12.11
C ASP A 204 -22.09 -16.45 12.53
N ARG A 205 -22.59 -17.69 12.61
CA ARG A 205 -23.96 -18.04 13.03
C ARG A 205 -24.05 -18.84 14.32
N GLY A 206 -23.01 -18.78 15.13
CA GLY A 206 -23.03 -19.38 16.45
C GLY A 206 -22.29 -20.71 16.59
N TYR A 207 -21.88 -21.36 15.52
CA TYR A 207 -21.22 -22.66 15.60
C TYR A 207 -19.72 -22.53 15.99
N TYR A 208 -19.49 -22.18 17.26
CA TYR A 208 -18.14 -21.85 17.78
C TYR A 208 -17.12 -22.98 17.58
N LYS A 209 -17.47 -24.22 17.93
CA LYS A 209 -16.58 -25.38 17.84
C LYS A 209 -16.43 -25.95 16.44
N PHE A 210 -17.30 -25.56 15.51
CA PHE A 210 -17.21 -26.04 14.13
C PHE A 210 -15.87 -25.66 13.50
N SER A 211 -15.25 -26.59 12.79
CA SER A 211 -13.93 -26.38 12.20
C SER A 211 -13.86 -26.95 10.78
N VAL A 212 -12.84 -26.58 10.03
CA VAL A 212 -12.57 -27.12 8.68
C VAL A 212 -12.50 -28.66 8.68
N ASN A 213 -12.10 -29.27 9.81
CA ASN A 213 -12.01 -30.72 9.94
C ASN A 213 -13.37 -31.44 10.00
N ASN A 214 -14.46 -30.70 10.28
CA ASN A 214 -15.81 -31.24 10.23
C ASN A 214 -16.32 -31.42 8.79
N ILE A 215 -15.60 -30.92 7.79
CA ILE A 215 -15.94 -31.07 6.38
C ILE A 215 -14.91 -31.94 5.69
N SER A 216 -15.34 -33.01 5.06
CA SER A 216 -14.50 -33.85 4.22
C SER A 216 -15.18 -34.12 2.86
N TYR A 217 -14.43 -34.64 1.92
CA TYR A 217 -14.95 -35.01 0.60
C TYR A 217 -14.72 -36.49 0.35
N ILE A 218 -15.70 -37.12 -0.25
CA ILE A 218 -15.59 -38.42 -0.88
C ILE A 218 -15.67 -38.18 -2.38
N ALA A 219 -14.68 -38.65 -3.13
CA ALA A 219 -14.57 -38.47 -4.56
C ALA A 219 -14.72 -39.83 -5.24
N ASP A 220 -15.76 -40.02 -6.06
CA ASP A 220 -15.92 -41.17 -6.90
C ASP A 220 -15.43 -40.84 -8.32
N THR A 221 -14.38 -41.54 -8.75
CA THR A 221 -13.79 -41.37 -10.08
C THR A 221 -14.32 -42.33 -11.12
N LEU A 222 -15.31 -43.15 -10.79
CA LEU A 222 -15.94 -44.09 -11.70
C LEU A 222 -17.09 -43.48 -12.50
N ALA A 223 -17.41 -42.20 -12.30
CA ALA A 223 -18.50 -41.49 -12.94
C ALA A 223 -18.33 -41.31 -14.47
N GLY A 224 -17.12 -41.51 -15.00
CA GLY A 224 -16.78 -41.39 -16.41
C GLY A 224 -15.32 -41.06 -16.65
N ASP A 225 -14.94 -40.88 -17.92
CA ASP A 225 -13.57 -40.54 -18.29
C ASP A 225 -13.22 -39.11 -17.81
N HIS A 226 -12.28 -38.98 -16.88
CA HIS A 226 -11.87 -37.73 -16.23
C HIS A 226 -12.99 -36.98 -15.49
N LEU A 227 -14.03 -37.67 -15.04
CA LEU A 227 -15.14 -37.12 -14.27
C LEU A 227 -15.09 -37.62 -12.82
N VAL A 228 -15.50 -36.76 -11.89
CA VAL A 228 -15.54 -37.04 -10.46
C VAL A 228 -16.89 -36.66 -9.90
N ASP A 229 -17.61 -37.62 -9.33
CA ASP A 229 -18.77 -37.33 -8.49
C ASP A 229 -18.28 -37.05 -7.07
N LEU A 230 -18.60 -35.85 -6.58
CA LEU A 230 -18.11 -35.38 -5.31
C LEU A 230 -19.22 -35.37 -4.27
N THR A 231 -18.97 -36.02 -3.12
CA THR A 231 -19.87 -35.95 -1.97
C THR A 231 -19.18 -35.18 -0.85
N MET A 232 -19.76 -34.07 -0.47
CA MET A 232 -19.31 -33.30 0.70
C MET A 232 -19.95 -33.86 1.96
N VAL A 233 -19.12 -34.36 2.87
CA VAL A 233 -19.57 -34.95 4.13
C VAL A 233 -19.43 -33.90 5.23
N ILE A 234 -20.55 -33.54 5.85
CA ILE A 234 -20.62 -32.64 7.00
C ILE A 234 -20.75 -33.50 8.27
N ARG A 235 -19.66 -33.54 9.02
CA ARG A 235 -19.53 -34.42 10.20
C ARG A 235 -20.13 -33.79 11.44
N GLN A 236 -20.58 -34.66 12.33
CA GLN A 236 -20.87 -34.33 13.73
C GLN A 236 -19.62 -33.81 14.43
N GLN A 237 -19.82 -33.13 15.57
CA GLN A 237 -18.75 -32.65 16.41
C GLN A 237 -18.22 -33.79 17.31
N LEU A 238 -16.90 -33.87 17.46
CA LEU A 238 -16.29 -34.72 18.46
C LEU A 238 -16.48 -34.04 19.84
N GLU A 239 -17.24 -34.67 20.73
CA GLU A 239 -17.52 -34.15 22.08
C GLU A 239 -16.55 -34.70 23.13
N GLY A 240 -16.00 -35.88 22.90
CA GLY A 240 -15.05 -36.50 23.82
C GLY A 240 -14.68 -37.94 23.42
N TYR A 241 -14.16 -38.68 24.39
CA TYR A 241 -13.82 -40.07 24.22
C TYR A 241 -14.41 -40.85 25.39
N THR A 242 -14.86 -42.07 25.15
CA THR A 242 -15.24 -43.00 26.20
C THR A 242 -14.03 -43.39 27.04
N PRO A 243 -14.21 -43.98 28.25
CA PRO A 243 -13.08 -44.51 29.02
C PRO A 243 -12.23 -45.55 28.25
N GLU A 244 -12.85 -46.17 27.25
CA GLU A 244 -12.22 -47.18 26.39
C GLU A 244 -11.47 -46.53 25.21
N GLY A 245 -11.58 -45.20 25.06
CA GLY A 245 -10.90 -44.42 24.00
C GLY A 245 -11.68 -44.29 22.69
N GLU A 246 -12.95 -44.68 22.66
CA GLU A 246 -13.81 -44.52 21.50
C GLU A 246 -14.34 -43.09 21.40
N PRO A 247 -14.37 -42.46 20.21
CA PRO A 247 -14.82 -41.09 20.04
C PRO A 247 -16.36 -40.99 20.20
N ILE A 248 -16.79 -40.01 21.00
CA ILE A 248 -18.22 -39.64 21.16
C ILE A 248 -18.52 -38.47 20.26
N TYR A 249 -19.46 -38.65 19.35
CA TYR A 249 -19.91 -37.61 18.43
C TYR A 249 -21.29 -37.09 18.82
N GLY A 250 -21.46 -35.78 18.76
CA GLY A 250 -22.73 -35.08 18.98
C GLY A 250 -23.04 -34.08 17.88
N ASN A 251 -24.25 -33.58 17.84
CA ASN A 251 -24.63 -32.52 16.92
C ASN A 251 -23.92 -31.21 17.24
N ASN A 252 -23.59 -30.42 16.23
CA ASN A 252 -22.95 -29.14 16.42
C ASN A 252 -23.89 -28.16 17.15
N ALA A 253 -23.49 -27.72 18.33
CA ALA A 253 -24.26 -26.77 19.14
C ALA A 253 -24.09 -25.35 18.65
N VAL A 254 -25.17 -24.57 18.79
CA VAL A 254 -25.15 -23.12 18.60
C VAL A 254 -24.78 -22.46 19.95
N TYR A 255 -23.88 -21.50 19.91
CA TYR A 255 -23.38 -20.82 21.09
C TYR A 255 -23.93 -19.39 21.17
N ARG A 256 -24.57 -19.08 22.32
CA ARG A 256 -24.93 -17.70 22.71
C ARG A 256 -23.89 -17.14 23.68
N LEU A 257 -23.66 -15.86 23.53
CA LEU A 257 -22.71 -15.15 24.39
C LEU A 257 -23.35 -14.86 25.75
N GLY A 258 -22.69 -15.29 26.80
CA GLY A 258 -23.04 -15.04 28.19
C GLY A 258 -22.44 -13.73 28.70
N LYS A 259 -21.63 -13.82 29.74
CA LYS A 259 -20.94 -12.67 30.34
C LYS A 259 -19.73 -12.24 29.48
N ILE A 260 -19.51 -10.93 29.41
CA ILE A 260 -18.38 -10.35 28.66
C ILE A 260 -17.47 -9.63 29.63
N PHE A 261 -16.30 -10.19 29.86
CA PHE A 261 -15.29 -9.67 30.77
C PHE A 261 -14.22 -8.91 29.97
N VAL A 262 -13.84 -7.73 30.42
CA VAL A 262 -12.82 -6.89 29.79
C VAL A 262 -11.76 -6.54 30.80
N TYR A 263 -10.52 -6.86 30.49
CA TYR A 263 -9.33 -6.60 31.30
C TYR A 263 -8.44 -5.54 30.62
N PRO A 264 -8.72 -4.24 30.81
CA PRO A 264 -8.06 -3.16 30.06
C PRO A 264 -6.61 -2.89 30.49
N ASP A 265 -6.19 -3.42 31.62
CA ASP A 265 -4.84 -3.26 32.19
C ASP A 265 -4.11 -4.61 32.30
N TYR A 266 -4.42 -5.56 31.41
CA TYR A 266 -3.84 -6.91 31.45
C TYR A 266 -2.34 -6.89 31.21
N ASP A 267 -1.61 -7.52 32.12
CA ASP A 267 -0.18 -7.78 32.03
C ASP A 267 0.07 -9.28 31.85
N ALA A 268 0.48 -9.68 30.66
CA ALA A 268 0.76 -11.07 30.32
C ALA A 268 1.98 -11.66 31.07
N THR A 269 2.80 -10.81 31.69
CA THR A 269 4.00 -11.23 32.44
C THR A 269 3.72 -11.42 33.92
N ALA A 270 2.59 -10.92 34.43
CA ALA A 270 2.20 -11.10 35.83
C ALA A 270 1.68 -12.53 36.07
N ALA A 271 2.06 -13.15 37.19
CA ALA A 271 1.52 -14.43 37.60
C ALA A 271 0.00 -14.34 37.82
N ALA A 272 -0.78 -15.19 37.14
CA ALA A 272 -2.24 -15.15 37.11
C ALA A 272 -2.94 -15.01 38.49
N PRO A 273 -2.52 -15.71 39.59
CA PRO A 273 -3.15 -15.56 40.88
C PRO A 273 -2.91 -14.23 41.58
N ALA A 274 -1.78 -13.55 41.33
CA ALA A 274 -1.45 -12.26 41.89
C ALA A 274 -2.19 -11.12 41.15
N TYR A 275 -2.44 -11.30 39.87
CA TYR A 275 -3.13 -10.32 39.01
C TYR A 275 -4.62 -10.18 39.35
N LEU A 276 -5.29 -11.27 39.73
CA LEU A 276 -6.72 -11.28 40.04
C LEU A 276 -7.05 -10.81 41.46
N ARG A 277 -6.06 -10.73 42.35
CA ARG A 277 -6.28 -10.26 43.72
C ARG A 277 -6.39 -8.74 43.79
N GLY A 278 -7.55 -8.24 44.29
CA GLY A 278 -7.77 -6.80 44.50
C GLY A 278 -8.25 -6.03 43.27
N MET A 279 -8.84 -6.72 42.30
CA MET A 279 -9.43 -6.07 41.13
C MET A 279 -10.83 -5.56 41.36
N ASP A 280 -11.08 -4.32 40.98
CA ASP A 280 -12.43 -3.71 40.97
C ASP A 280 -13.17 -4.12 39.69
N THR A 281 -14.41 -4.54 39.82
CA THR A 281 -15.31 -4.82 38.70
C THR A 281 -16.29 -3.68 38.51
N THR A 282 -16.37 -3.12 37.32
CA THR A 282 -17.34 -2.10 36.95
C THR A 282 -18.23 -2.62 35.82
N TYR A 283 -19.54 -2.66 36.05
CA TYR A 283 -20.51 -3.02 35.01
C TYR A 283 -20.88 -1.79 34.18
N TYR A 284 -20.79 -1.93 32.84
CA TYR A 284 -21.19 -0.88 31.90
C TYR A 284 -21.77 -1.46 30.61
N ARG A 285 -23.10 -1.33 30.44
CA ARG A 285 -23.83 -1.71 29.20
C ARG A 285 -23.45 -3.11 28.67
N GLY A 286 -23.54 -4.13 29.54
CA GLY A 286 -23.23 -5.52 29.18
C GLY A 286 -21.77 -5.90 29.28
N LEU A 287 -20.86 -5.01 29.67
CA LEU A 287 -19.44 -5.32 29.89
C LEU A 287 -19.13 -5.33 31.39
N TYR A 288 -18.46 -6.39 31.85
CA TYR A 288 -17.84 -6.48 33.17
C TYR A 288 -16.37 -6.06 33.02
N ILE A 289 -16.06 -4.82 33.41
CA ILE A 289 -14.72 -4.24 33.27
C ILE A 289 -13.96 -4.49 34.55
N ILE A 290 -12.95 -5.38 34.48
CA ILE A 290 -12.13 -5.79 35.62
C ILE A 290 -10.80 -5.06 35.51
N ARG A 291 -10.44 -4.30 36.52
CA ARG A 291 -9.29 -3.40 36.51
C ARG A 291 -8.58 -3.32 37.86
N SER A 292 -7.31 -2.98 37.82
CA SER A 292 -6.52 -2.65 39.00
C SER A 292 -6.47 -1.12 39.18
N GLY A 293 -7.04 -0.63 40.29
CA GLY A 293 -7.02 0.78 40.70
C GLY A 293 -7.88 1.73 39.84
N LYS A 294 -7.47 2.98 39.70
CA LYS A 294 -8.26 4.03 39.01
C LYS A 294 -8.42 3.76 37.52
N PRO A 295 -9.63 4.02 36.95
CA PRO A 295 -9.89 3.79 35.53
C PRO A 295 -8.99 4.64 34.65
N LYS A 296 -8.17 3.98 33.80
CA LYS A 296 -7.27 4.66 32.85
C LYS A 296 -7.97 4.95 31.53
N ILE A 297 -9.00 4.19 31.17
CA ILE A 297 -9.81 4.37 29.94
C ILE A 297 -11.30 4.45 30.29
N LYS A 298 -12.07 5.25 29.56
CA LYS A 298 -13.52 5.40 29.76
C LYS A 298 -14.25 4.12 29.31
N PRO A 299 -15.20 3.59 30.12
CA PRO A 299 -16.03 2.43 29.73
C PRO A 299 -16.76 2.60 28.41
N GLN A 300 -17.19 3.82 28.10
CA GLN A 300 -17.83 4.16 26.83
C GLN A 300 -16.93 3.91 25.60
N THR A 301 -15.62 4.15 25.74
CA THR A 301 -14.65 3.90 24.66
C THR A 301 -14.50 2.41 24.40
N LEU A 302 -14.40 1.60 25.46
CA LEU A 302 -14.36 0.14 25.35
C LEU A 302 -15.64 -0.40 24.69
N ARG A 303 -16.84 0.06 25.15
CA ARG A 303 -18.12 -0.39 24.61
C ARG A 303 -18.27 -0.10 23.11
N ARG A 304 -17.76 1.03 22.64
CA ARG A 304 -17.75 1.37 21.20
C ARG A 304 -16.81 0.48 20.38
N ALA A 305 -15.69 0.07 20.95
CA ALA A 305 -14.71 -0.78 20.26
C ALA A 305 -15.11 -2.25 20.22
N ILE A 306 -16.00 -2.69 21.14
CA ILE A 306 -16.39 -4.08 21.32
C ILE A 306 -17.81 -4.30 20.75
N PRO A 307 -18.00 -4.81 19.52
CA PRO A 307 -19.32 -5.07 18.93
C PRO A 307 -19.98 -6.37 19.43
N ILE A 308 -19.45 -6.99 20.48
CA ILE A 308 -19.96 -8.22 21.11
C ILE A 308 -21.00 -7.84 22.18
N TYR A 309 -22.16 -8.52 22.20
CA TYR A 309 -23.24 -8.31 23.16
C TYR A 309 -23.67 -9.64 23.77
N SER A 310 -24.08 -9.64 25.06
CA SER A 310 -24.69 -10.80 25.69
C SER A 310 -25.98 -11.19 24.94
N ASP A 311 -26.34 -12.45 25.00
CA ASP A 311 -27.52 -13.08 24.35
C ASP A 311 -27.50 -13.09 22.82
N TYR A 312 -26.48 -12.51 22.15
CA TYR A 312 -26.30 -12.69 20.73
C TYR A 312 -25.55 -13.99 20.41
N LEU A 313 -25.77 -14.49 19.21
CA LEU A 313 -25.03 -15.65 18.70
C LEU A 313 -23.54 -15.30 18.60
N TYR A 314 -22.69 -16.29 18.87
CA TYR A 314 -21.27 -16.18 18.60
C TYR A 314 -21.02 -15.85 17.13
N SER A 315 -20.07 -14.96 16.87
CA SER A 315 -19.57 -14.64 15.52
C SER A 315 -18.04 -14.52 15.53
N ALA A 316 -17.39 -15.29 14.66
CA ALA A 316 -15.95 -15.19 14.45
C ALA A 316 -15.56 -13.81 13.87
N GLY A 317 -16.45 -13.22 13.05
CA GLY A 317 -16.28 -11.86 12.53
C GLY A 317 -16.33 -10.81 13.64
N ASP A 318 -17.21 -10.94 14.63
CA ASP A 318 -17.28 -10.02 15.78
C ASP A 318 -16.06 -10.17 16.69
N LYS A 319 -15.54 -11.38 16.88
CA LYS A 319 -14.24 -11.63 17.53
C LYS A 319 -13.12 -10.86 16.87
N GLN A 320 -12.97 -11.05 15.55
CA GLN A 320 -11.94 -10.39 14.75
C GLN A 320 -12.09 -8.86 14.78
N ARG A 321 -13.32 -8.37 14.62
CA ARG A 321 -13.65 -6.93 14.71
C ARG A 321 -13.27 -6.36 16.06
N THR A 322 -13.60 -7.04 17.17
CA THR A 322 -13.27 -6.62 18.53
C THR A 322 -11.76 -6.46 18.71
N SER A 323 -10.99 -7.49 18.39
CA SER A 323 -9.53 -7.44 18.51
C SER A 323 -8.94 -6.31 17.64
N SER A 324 -9.38 -6.20 16.41
CA SER A 324 -8.92 -5.15 15.47
C SER A 324 -9.31 -3.74 15.91
N ASN A 325 -10.52 -3.53 16.43
CA ASN A 325 -10.98 -2.22 16.91
C ASN A 325 -10.22 -1.77 18.16
N LEU A 326 -9.96 -2.69 19.10
CA LEU A 326 -9.21 -2.38 20.32
C LEU A 326 -7.75 -2.06 20.01
N GLN A 327 -7.09 -2.82 19.16
CA GLN A 327 -5.70 -2.55 18.72
C GLN A 327 -5.57 -1.19 18.01
N ARG A 328 -6.60 -0.76 17.29
CA ARG A 328 -6.61 0.55 16.58
C ARG A 328 -6.82 1.77 17.47
N LEU A 329 -7.15 1.57 18.73
CA LEU A 329 -7.20 2.69 19.66
C LEU A 329 -5.79 3.26 19.93
N ASP A 330 -4.71 2.68 19.38
CA ASP A 330 -3.31 3.02 19.63
C ASP A 330 -2.92 3.04 21.13
N TYR A 331 -3.92 2.90 21.99
CA TYR A 331 -3.75 2.79 23.43
C TYR A 331 -3.38 1.36 23.86
N PHE A 332 -3.83 0.35 23.12
CA PHE A 332 -3.51 -1.04 23.40
C PHE A 332 -2.45 -1.58 22.44
N LYS A 333 -1.38 -2.17 23.00
CA LYS A 333 -0.35 -2.87 22.24
C LYS A 333 -0.88 -4.19 21.68
N ASN A 334 -1.72 -4.88 22.47
CA ASN A 334 -2.35 -6.13 22.08
C ASN A 334 -3.76 -6.22 22.69
N ALA A 335 -4.67 -6.88 21.96
CA ALA A 335 -5.99 -7.22 22.43
C ALA A 335 -6.35 -8.64 21.98
N SER A 336 -6.46 -9.56 22.93
CA SER A 336 -6.83 -10.95 22.73
C SER A 336 -8.25 -11.18 23.19
N VAL A 337 -9.04 -11.88 22.37
CA VAL A 337 -10.43 -12.26 22.68
C VAL A 337 -10.49 -13.78 22.74
N THR A 338 -10.81 -14.30 23.90
CA THR A 338 -10.96 -15.73 24.19
C THR A 338 -12.39 -16.03 24.62
N PHE A 339 -12.79 -17.26 24.48
CA PHE A 339 -14.11 -17.71 24.88
C PHE A 339 -13.96 -18.99 25.69
N SER A 340 -14.78 -19.13 26.71
CA SER A 340 -14.84 -20.32 27.56
C SER A 340 -16.30 -20.70 27.81
N GLU A 341 -16.57 -21.98 27.88
CA GLU A 341 -17.86 -22.47 28.36
C GLU A 341 -17.90 -22.22 29.89
N PRO A 342 -18.97 -21.63 30.45
CA PRO A 342 -19.08 -21.46 31.88
C PRO A 342 -19.10 -22.82 32.59
N GLU A 343 -18.58 -22.88 33.83
CA GLU A 343 -18.70 -24.10 34.63
C GLU A 343 -20.19 -24.39 34.81
N PRO A 344 -20.62 -25.65 34.71
CA PRO A 344 -22.00 -26.01 34.84
C PRO A 344 -22.50 -25.77 36.29
N GLU A 345 -22.97 -24.59 36.56
CA GLU A 345 -23.90 -24.34 37.64
C GLU A 345 -25.26 -24.74 37.12
N ASP A 346 -25.74 -25.92 37.49
CA ASP A 346 -27.07 -26.50 37.25
C ASP A 346 -27.64 -26.32 35.81
N ASP A 347 -27.75 -27.43 35.08
CA ASP A 347 -28.67 -27.73 33.94
C ASP A 347 -29.04 -26.59 32.99
N ASN A 348 -28.11 -25.70 32.63
CA ASN A 348 -28.31 -24.62 31.67
C ASN A 348 -28.15 -25.05 30.19
N TYR A 349 -28.65 -26.21 29.88
CA TYR A 349 -28.89 -26.59 28.48
C TYR A 349 -30.29 -26.11 28.09
N ILE A 350 -30.39 -24.90 27.56
CA ILE A 350 -31.65 -24.43 27.04
C ILE A 350 -31.89 -25.08 25.70
N THR A 351 -32.77 -26.06 25.66
CA THR A 351 -33.28 -26.65 24.44
C THR A 351 -34.40 -25.72 23.94
N TYR A 352 -34.12 -24.87 22.97
CA TYR A 352 -35.19 -24.15 22.29
C TYR A 352 -35.86 -25.08 21.28
N ILE A 353 -37.13 -25.30 21.43
CA ILE A 353 -37.99 -25.93 20.45
C ILE A 353 -38.49 -24.79 19.57
N GLY A 354 -37.90 -24.63 18.35
CA GLY A 354 -38.43 -23.70 17.35
C GLY A 354 -39.85 -24.12 16.97
N GLU A 355 -40.82 -23.21 16.96
CA GLU A 355 -42.13 -23.45 16.37
C GLU A 355 -41.94 -23.73 14.85
N GLY A 356 -42.00 -24.98 14.44
CA GLY A 356 -42.15 -25.38 13.04
C GLY A 356 -43.48 -24.84 12.54
N GLY A 357 -43.55 -24.38 11.30
CA GLY A 357 -44.81 -24.08 10.62
C GLY A 357 -45.73 -25.29 10.61
N GLU A 358 -47.06 -25.07 10.44
CA GLU A 358 -48.06 -26.11 10.47
C GLU A 358 -47.66 -27.31 9.56
N GLY A 359 -47.27 -28.42 10.21
CA GLY A 359 -46.87 -29.68 9.51
C GLY A 359 -45.40 -30.04 9.55
N GLU A 360 -44.51 -29.21 10.11
CA GLU A 360 -43.10 -29.53 10.26
C GLU A 360 -42.75 -29.99 11.69
N THR A 361 -41.93 -31.04 11.79
CA THR A 361 -41.39 -31.49 13.08
C THR A 361 -40.53 -30.37 13.72
N PRO A 362 -40.72 -30.04 15.02
CA PRO A 362 -39.94 -29.00 15.67
C PRO A 362 -38.45 -29.35 15.63
N VAL A 363 -37.66 -28.43 15.11
CA VAL A 363 -36.21 -28.56 15.05
C VAL A 363 -35.63 -28.20 16.43
N GLN A 364 -35.13 -29.19 17.15
CA GLN A 364 -34.44 -29.01 18.42
C GLN A 364 -32.99 -28.52 18.14
N THR A 365 -32.69 -27.27 18.44
CA THR A 365 -31.32 -26.75 18.35
C THR A 365 -30.68 -26.79 19.73
N LEU A 366 -29.53 -27.44 19.84
CA LEU A 366 -28.75 -27.48 21.08
C LEU A 366 -28.07 -26.11 21.25
N GLU A 367 -28.54 -25.28 22.18
CA GLU A 367 -27.92 -24.01 22.53
C GLU A 367 -27.04 -24.14 23.78
N ARG A 368 -25.82 -23.57 23.73
CA ARG A 368 -24.86 -23.51 24.83
C ARG A 368 -24.45 -22.07 25.12
N ALA A 369 -24.12 -21.78 26.37
CA ALA A 369 -23.59 -20.48 26.75
C ALA A 369 -22.06 -20.41 26.52
N LEU A 370 -21.56 -19.22 26.22
CA LEU A 370 -20.15 -18.98 25.98
C LEU A 370 -19.75 -17.64 26.58
N ASP A 371 -18.95 -17.63 27.63
CA ASP A 371 -18.40 -16.41 28.21
C ASP A 371 -17.24 -15.88 27.38
N CYS A 372 -17.07 -14.58 27.36
CA CYS A 372 -16.08 -13.88 26.56
C CYS A 372 -15.12 -13.10 27.45
N ASP A 373 -13.82 -13.43 27.35
CA ASP A 373 -12.74 -12.72 28.03
C ASP A 373 -11.93 -11.89 27.03
N ILE A 374 -11.79 -10.61 27.28
CA ILE A 374 -11.08 -9.64 26.43
C ILE A 374 -9.90 -9.09 27.21
N PHE A 375 -8.71 -9.58 26.89
CA PHE A 375 -7.45 -9.20 27.53
C PHE A 375 -6.77 -8.09 26.70
N CYS A 376 -6.62 -6.89 27.28
CA CYS A 376 -6.02 -5.76 26.63
C CYS A 376 -4.74 -5.32 27.35
N THR A 377 -3.60 -5.42 26.68
CA THR A 377 -2.30 -4.95 27.19
C THR A 377 -2.08 -3.50 26.75
N PRO A 378 -2.02 -2.54 27.68
CA PRO A 378 -1.82 -1.14 27.31
C PRO A 378 -0.43 -0.89 26.74
N ALA A 379 -0.35 0.02 25.77
CA ALA A 379 0.91 0.58 25.30
C ALA A 379 1.41 1.68 26.25
N MET A 380 2.66 2.08 26.11
CA MET A 380 3.17 3.26 26.82
C MET A 380 2.33 4.48 26.44
N ARG A 381 1.80 5.17 27.47
CA ARG A 381 0.93 6.33 27.26
C ARG A 381 1.62 7.46 26.52
N GLN A 382 2.89 7.68 26.76
CA GLN A 382 3.70 8.70 26.11
C GLN A 382 4.79 8.06 25.25
N GLY A 383 5.14 8.70 24.17
CA GLY A 383 6.21 8.30 23.27
C GLY A 383 6.85 9.49 22.60
N TYR A 384 8.09 9.33 22.21
CA TYR A 384 8.84 10.30 21.41
C TYR A 384 9.35 9.59 20.18
N THR A 385 9.26 10.25 19.03
CA THR A 385 9.89 9.80 17.79
C THR A 385 10.85 10.87 17.28
N LEU A 386 11.94 10.42 16.71
CA LEU A 386 12.92 11.26 16.06
C LEU A 386 13.12 10.73 14.64
N ASP A 387 12.67 11.52 13.67
CA ASP A 387 12.71 11.18 12.26
C ASP A 387 13.71 12.08 11.54
N PHE A 388 14.49 11.53 10.62
CA PHE A 388 15.39 12.27 9.76
C PHE A 388 15.02 12.03 8.30
N GLU A 389 14.65 13.08 7.58
CA GLU A 389 14.43 13.06 6.16
C GLU A 389 15.58 13.78 5.45
N ALA A 390 16.20 13.10 4.50
CA ALA A 390 17.18 13.71 3.60
C ALA A 390 16.63 13.69 2.17
N THR A 391 16.62 14.86 1.54
CA THR A 391 16.12 15.03 0.17
C THR A 391 17.23 15.60 -0.70
N THR A 392 17.42 15.04 -1.89
CA THR A 392 18.35 15.58 -2.90
C THR A 392 17.62 15.89 -4.19
N SER A 393 17.97 17.01 -4.78
CA SER A 393 17.55 17.39 -6.13
C SER A 393 18.75 17.92 -6.91
N SER A 394 18.58 18.21 -8.19
CA SER A 394 19.64 18.82 -8.99
C SER A 394 20.03 20.24 -8.55
N ALA A 395 19.22 20.88 -7.71
CA ALA A 395 19.39 22.26 -7.30
C ALA A 395 19.78 22.42 -5.82
N PHE A 396 19.49 21.43 -4.97
CA PHE A 396 19.77 21.50 -3.54
C PHE A 396 19.84 20.11 -2.87
N TYR A 397 20.50 20.08 -1.73
CA TYR A 397 20.39 19.00 -0.73
C TYR A 397 19.64 19.55 0.47
N ALA A 398 18.69 18.80 1.01
CA ALA A 398 17.94 19.19 2.20
C ALA A 398 18.00 18.12 3.27
N LEU A 399 18.08 18.55 4.52
CA LEU A 399 17.97 17.72 5.71
C LEU A 399 16.84 18.25 6.58
N ARG A 400 15.91 17.37 6.96
CA ARG A 400 14.75 17.71 7.80
C ARG A 400 14.65 16.75 9.00
N PRO A 401 15.21 17.09 10.16
CA PRO A 401 14.89 16.44 11.42
C PRO A 401 13.47 16.81 11.89
N THR A 402 12.75 15.82 12.44
CA THR A 402 11.45 16.01 13.06
C THR A 402 11.41 15.29 14.41
N VAL A 403 11.05 16.02 15.45
CA VAL A 403 10.84 15.48 16.80
C VAL A 403 9.34 15.50 17.08
N SER A 404 8.77 14.35 17.43
CA SER A 404 7.33 14.24 17.74
C SER A 404 7.14 13.70 19.15
N TYR A 405 6.22 14.32 19.87
CA TYR A 405 5.68 13.84 21.14
C TYR A 405 4.29 13.25 20.91
N LEU A 406 4.08 12.07 21.44
CA LEU A 406 2.82 11.33 21.34
C LEU A 406 2.22 11.08 22.74
N ASN A 407 0.91 11.34 22.91
CA ASN A 407 0.16 10.88 24.07
C ASN A 407 -1.09 10.13 23.60
N ARG A 408 -1.15 8.83 23.90
CA ARG A 408 -2.15 7.90 23.37
C ARG A 408 -3.48 7.88 24.12
N ASN A 409 -3.64 8.69 25.13
CA ASN A 409 -4.85 8.68 25.95
C ASN A 409 -5.04 10.03 26.67
N LEU A 410 -5.20 11.09 25.90
CA LEU A 410 -5.21 12.47 26.41
C LEU A 410 -6.33 12.71 27.42
N PHE A 411 -7.57 12.36 27.07
CA PHE A 411 -8.77 12.58 27.89
C PHE A 411 -9.40 11.27 28.41
N ARG A 412 -8.63 10.19 28.48
CA ARG A 412 -9.06 8.82 28.85
C ARG A 412 -10.04 8.17 27.85
N GLY A 413 -10.15 8.66 26.64
CA GLY A 413 -10.99 8.12 25.59
C GLY A 413 -10.19 7.51 24.44
N ALA A 414 -8.90 7.21 24.67
CA ALA A 414 -7.92 6.79 23.66
C ALA A 414 -7.71 7.85 22.55
N GLU A 415 -7.83 9.13 22.94
CA GLU A 415 -7.46 10.23 22.04
C GLU A 415 -5.94 10.31 21.89
N LEU A 416 -5.47 10.36 20.64
CA LEU A 416 -4.07 10.50 20.30
C LEU A 416 -3.71 11.97 20.11
N LEU A 417 -2.93 12.54 21.02
CA LEU A 417 -2.26 13.82 20.83
C LEU A 417 -0.92 13.58 20.17
N ASN A 418 -0.65 14.30 19.09
CA ASN A 418 0.66 14.35 18.44
C ASN A 418 1.11 15.81 18.31
N ILE A 419 2.27 16.14 18.85
CA ILE A 419 2.94 17.44 18.70
C ILE A 419 4.27 17.18 18.03
N SER A 420 4.45 17.74 16.83
CA SER A 420 5.66 17.57 16.01
C SER A 420 6.34 18.90 15.75
N LEU A 421 7.64 18.97 16.01
CA LEU A 421 8.51 20.07 15.66
C LEU A 421 9.47 19.60 14.56
N SER A 422 9.42 20.24 13.40
CA SER A 422 10.29 19.94 12.28
C SER A 422 11.21 21.13 11.99
N GLY A 423 12.49 20.86 11.69
CA GLY A 423 13.44 21.82 11.18
C GLY A 423 13.92 21.37 9.81
N GLY A 424 13.99 22.25 8.84
CA GLY A 424 14.52 21.95 7.51
C GLY A 424 15.66 22.89 7.16
N TYR A 425 16.73 22.36 6.57
CA TYR A 425 17.82 23.17 6.04
C TYR A 425 18.17 22.69 4.64
N GLU A 426 18.20 23.63 3.68
CA GLU A 426 18.51 23.38 2.29
C GLU A 426 19.84 24.01 1.91
N PHE A 427 20.75 23.20 1.40
CA PHE A 427 22.04 23.59 0.83
C PHE A 427 21.86 23.74 -0.67
N ASN A 428 21.92 24.96 -1.20
CA ASN A 428 21.88 25.19 -2.63
C ASN A 428 23.22 24.81 -3.27
N THR A 429 23.15 24.10 -4.42
CA THR A 429 24.34 23.67 -5.17
C THR A 429 24.76 24.66 -6.26
N ASP A 430 23.93 25.67 -6.52
CA ASP A 430 24.19 26.69 -7.54
C ASP A 430 24.87 27.89 -6.90
N GLU A 431 26.10 28.21 -7.35
CA GLU A 431 26.90 29.33 -6.84
C GLU A 431 26.24 30.70 -7.08
N THR A 432 25.30 30.79 -8.02
CA THR A 432 24.48 31.96 -8.30
C THR A 432 23.27 32.12 -7.40
N ALA A 433 22.84 31.04 -6.72
CA ALA A 433 21.73 31.03 -5.78
C ALA A 433 22.22 31.52 -4.41
N ALA A 434 22.16 32.83 -4.19
CA ALA A 434 22.56 33.42 -2.92
C ALA A 434 21.76 32.89 -1.74
N LYS A 435 22.46 32.38 -0.72
CA LYS A 435 21.98 31.94 0.60
C LYS A 435 21.18 30.63 0.67
N ASN A 436 21.57 29.84 1.64
CA ASN A 436 20.86 28.64 2.09
C ASN A 436 19.44 28.99 2.60
N SER A 437 18.54 28.01 2.52
CA SER A 437 17.16 28.17 2.95
C SER A 437 16.91 27.37 4.22
N TYR A 438 16.07 27.86 5.10
CA TYR A 438 15.63 27.09 6.26
C TYR A 438 14.13 27.16 6.49
N GLU A 439 13.63 26.15 7.17
CA GLU A 439 12.21 25.95 7.44
C GLU A 439 12.04 25.45 8.89
N VAL A 440 11.07 25.99 9.60
CA VAL A 440 10.68 25.51 10.93
C VAL A 440 9.18 25.31 10.98
N GLY A 441 8.75 24.10 11.30
CA GLY A 441 7.35 23.72 11.37
C GLY A 441 6.96 23.21 12.75
N LEU A 442 5.81 23.65 13.26
CA LEU A 442 5.16 23.13 14.44
C LEU A 442 3.77 22.64 14.06
N THR A 443 3.46 21.40 14.40
CA THR A 443 2.14 20.80 14.17
C THR A 443 1.63 20.18 15.45
N ALA A 444 0.40 20.50 15.85
CA ALA A 444 -0.29 19.86 16.97
C ALA A 444 -1.59 19.28 16.47
N SER A 445 -1.82 17.99 16.71
CA SER A 445 -3.06 17.32 16.30
C SER A 445 -3.61 16.42 17.39
N VAL A 446 -4.93 16.37 17.49
CA VAL A 446 -5.68 15.44 18.36
C VAL A 446 -6.58 14.58 17.48
N THR A 447 -6.39 13.27 17.55
CA THR A 447 -7.21 12.29 16.84
C THR A 447 -8.14 11.59 17.81
N PHE A 448 -9.43 11.67 17.57
CA PHE A 448 -10.47 11.00 18.34
C PHE A 448 -10.90 9.72 17.62
N PRO A 449 -10.97 8.55 18.28
CA PRO A 449 -11.43 7.30 17.68
C PRO A 449 -12.97 7.25 17.56
N ARG A 450 -13.57 8.33 17.09
CA ARG A 450 -15.02 8.51 16.90
C ARG A 450 -15.30 9.72 16.05
N PHE A 451 -16.52 9.83 15.53
CA PHE A 451 -16.99 11.10 14.96
C PHE A 451 -17.36 12.09 16.07
N LEU A 452 -16.81 13.29 15.98
CA LEU A 452 -17.22 14.45 16.77
C LEU A 452 -18.11 15.31 15.88
N ALA A 453 -19.38 14.95 15.76
CA ALA A 453 -20.36 15.72 15.01
C ALA A 453 -21.46 16.22 15.92
N PRO A 454 -22.10 17.37 15.63
CA PRO A 454 -23.20 17.92 16.44
C PRO A 454 -24.49 17.08 16.38
N PHE A 455 -24.56 16.10 15.46
CA PHE A 455 -25.66 15.17 15.28
C PHE A 455 -25.19 13.71 15.45
N PRO A 456 -26.03 12.80 15.96
CA PRO A 456 -25.65 11.41 16.23
C PRO A 456 -25.47 10.61 14.92
N ILE A 457 -24.28 10.59 14.37
CA ILE A 457 -23.89 9.75 13.22
C ILE A 457 -23.59 8.31 13.67
N ASP A 458 -23.50 8.05 14.94
CA ASP A 458 -23.12 6.75 15.55
C ASP A 458 -24.04 5.56 15.13
N ARG A 459 -25.20 5.82 14.53
CA ARG A 459 -26.11 4.75 14.05
C ARG A 459 -25.63 4.05 12.76
N ALA A 460 -24.74 4.67 11.99
CA ALA A 460 -24.14 4.06 10.80
C ALA A 460 -22.99 3.08 11.14
N GLY A 461 -22.73 2.80 12.39
CA GLY A 461 -21.44 2.57 13.00
C GLY A 461 -20.95 1.15 13.19
N LYS A 462 -21.62 0.05 12.80
CA LYS A 462 -21.02 -1.30 13.01
C LYS A 462 -19.92 -1.67 12.01
N LEU A 463 -19.89 -1.04 10.84
CA LEU A 463 -18.97 -1.38 9.74
C LEU A 463 -17.86 -0.35 9.52
N TYR A 464 -18.01 0.87 10.06
CA TYR A 464 -17.13 1.99 9.76
C TYR A 464 -16.22 2.28 10.96
N ARG A 465 -14.97 2.61 10.67
CA ARG A 465 -13.94 2.95 11.67
C ARG A 465 -13.79 4.47 11.70
N PRO A 466 -14.67 5.16 12.43
CA PRO A 466 -14.72 6.61 12.41
C PRO A 466 -13.56 7.21 13.19
N LEU A 467 -12.88 8.19 12.58
CA LEU A 467 -11.86 9.02 13.21
C LEU A 467 -12.21 10.48 12.99
N THR A 468 -12.01 11.31 13.99
CA THR A 468 -11.99 12.77 13.83
C THR A 468 -10.60 13.27 14.20
N ARG A 469 -9.97 14.01 13.31
CA ARG A 469 -8.68 14.67 13.54
C ARG A 469 -8.88 16.19 13.54
N ILE A 470 -8.41 16.82 14.59
CA ILE A 470 -8.31 18.28 14.70
C ILE A 470 -6.82 18.59 14.70
N GLU A 471 -6.40 19.48 13.81
CA GLU A 471 -5.00 19.82 13.64
C GLU A 471 -4.81 21.32 13.50
N VAL A 472 -3.77 21.83 14.13
CA VAL A 472 -3.27 23.20 13.99
C VAL A 472 -1.78 23.11 13.65
N SER A 473 -1.34 23.89 12.66
CA SER A 473 0.04 23.89 12.22
C SER A 473 0.50 25.30 11.89
N THR A 474 1.78 25.54 12.07
CA THR A 474 2.47 26.73 11.57
C THR A 474 3.80 26.34 10.96
N ASN A 475 4.15 26.92 9.84
CA ASN A 475 5.37 26.65 9.10
C ASN A 475 6.01 27.96 8.64
N LEU A 476 7.18 28.25 9.17
CA LEU A 476 8.00 29.40 8.84
C LEU A 476 9.01 28.98 7.77
N GLN A 477 8.93 29.56 6.60
CA GLN A 477 9.82 29.28 5.48
C GLN A 477 10.64 30.53 5.14
N ARG A 478 11.96 30.43 5.29
CA ARG A 478 12.93 31.44 4.90
C ARG A 478 13.73 30.91 3.71
N LYS A 479 13.22 31.15 2.51
CA LYS A 479 13.92 30.85 1.27
C LYS A 479 14.77 32.05 0.86
N SER A 480 15.81 31.82 0.05
CA SER A 480 16.72 32.91 -0.38
C SER A 480 15.98 34.05 -1.10
N LYS A 481 14.85 33.76 -1.76
CA LYS A 481 14.10 34.68 -2.60
C LYS A 481 12.77 35.15 -2.02
N TYR A 482 12.26 34.46 -1.00
CA TYR A 482 11.02 34.85 -0.31
C TYR A 482 10.96 34.35 1.11
N HIS A 483 10.23 35.05 1.96
CA HIS A 483 9.90 34.63 3.31
C HIS A 483 8.38 34.48 3.43
N ARG A 484 7.93 33.34 3.93
CA ARG A 484 6.51 33.15 4.17
C ARG A 484 6.22 32.37 5.43
N THR A 485 5.09 32.64 6.02
CA THR A 485 4.51 31.90 7.14
C THR A 485 3.21 31.27 6.67
N ILE A 486 3.06 29.97 6.88
CA ILE A 486 1.82 29.25 6.59
C ILE A 486 1.26 28.80 7.92
N THR A 487 0.09 29.31 8.30
CA THR A 487 -0.64 28.86 9.49
C THR A 487 -1.92 28.17 9.06
N GLY A 488 -2.12 26.94 9.53
CA GLY A 488 -3.26 26.10 9.16
C GLY A 488 -4.03 25.60 10.37
N ALA A 489 -5.34 25.40 10.18
CA ALA A 489 -6.20 24.69 11.11
C ALA A 489 -7.19 23.86 10.32
N ASN A 490 -7.32 22.57 10.65
CA ASN A 490 -8.28 21.71 9.97
C ASN A 490 -9.02 20.77 10.91
N ILE A 491 -10.22 20.38 10.49
CA ILE A 491 -11.03 19.32 11.10
C ILE A 491 -11.32 18.31 10.01
N GLY A 492 -10.90 17.08 10.21
CA GLY A 492 -11.07 15.99 9.25
C GLY A 492 -11.81 14.80 9.86
N TYR A 493 -12.69 14.22 9.09
CA TYR A 493 -13.37 12.96 9.37
C TYR A 493 -12.84 11.90 8.42
N SER A 494 -12.43 10.75 8.96
CA SER A 494 -11.96 9.63 8.15
C SER A 494 -12.64 8.34 8.58
N TRP A 495 -12.99 7.50 7.62
CA TRP A 495 -13.55 6.17 7.87
C TRP A 495 -13.20 5.22 6.73
N ASN A 496 -13.30 3.90 6.97
CA ASN A 496 -13.15 2.92 5.93
C ASN A 496 -14.29 1.88 5.94
N ASN A 497 -14.50 1.22 4.81
CA ASN A 497 -15.56 0.21 4.65
C ASN A 497 -15.22 -1.17 5.27
N GLY A 498 -14.17 -1.25 6.10
CA GLY A 498 -13.70 -2.51 6.68
C GLY A 498 -12.94 -3.42 5.72
N ARG A 499 -12.81 -3.04 4.44
CA ARG A 499 -12.08 -3.78 3.39
C ARG A 499 -10.93 -2.92 2.85
N ASN A 500 -11.11 -2.36 1.69
CA ASN A 500 -10.02 -1.74 0.89
C ASN A 500 -10.21 -0.24 0.64
N THR A 501 -11.30 0.36 1.14
CA THR A 501 -11.65 1.75 0.82
C THR A 501 -11.61 2.62 2.06
N THR A 502 -10.91 3.75 1.94
CA THR A 502 -10.85 4.81 2.96
C THR A 502 -11.45 6.09 2.38
N TYR A 503 -12.32 6.70 3.15
CA TYR A 503 -12.91 8.01 2.86
C TYR A 503 -12.37 9.02 3.86
N THR A 504 -12.05 10.22 3.39
CA THR A 504 -11.68 11.34 4.25
C THR A 504 -12.43 12.58 3.78
N VAL A 505 -13.07 13.29 4.69
CA VAL A 505 -13.74 14.57 4.42
C VAL A 505 -13.23 15.58 5.41
N ARG A 506 -12.77 16.72 4.91
CA ARG A 506 -12.38 17.88 5.73
C ARG A 506 -13.37 19.01 5.46
N PRO A 507 -14.39 19.19 6.28
CA PRO A 507 -15.36 20.26 6.14
C PRO A 507 -14.77 21.63 6.46
N ILE A 508 -13.66 21.67 7.19
CA ILE A 508 -12.91 22.89 7.53
C ILE A 508 -11.43 22.58 7.27
N ASP A 509 -10.87 23.26 6.29
CA ASP A 509 -9.45 23.27 5.98
C ASP A 509 -9.04 24.73 5.74
N PHE A 510 -8.55 25.36 6.79
CA PHE A 510 -8.16 26.76 6.84
C PHE A 510 -6.64 26.88 6.72
N ASN A 511 -6.17 27.71 5.80
CA ASN A 511 -4.77 28.03 5.63
C ASN A 511 -4.59 29.53 5.36
N LEU A 512 -3.81 30.16 6.20
CA LEU A 512 -3.35 31.52 6.03
C LEU A 512 -1.90 31.47 5.54
N VAL A 513 -1.68 31.95 4.33
CA VAL A 513 -0.35 32.12 3.74
C VAL A 513 -0.01 33.60 3.82
N ASP A 514 0.96 33.95 4.66
CA ASP A 514 1.47 35.30 4.77
C ASP A 514 2.89 35.39 4.20
N VAL A 515 3.08 36.26 3.21
CA VAL A 515 4.36 36.49 2.54
C VAL A 515 4.93 37.80 3.05
N SER A 516 5.85 37.72 4.01
CA SER A 516 6.46 38.90 4.66
C SER A 516 7.58 39.54 3.85
N PHE A 517 8.18 38.80 2.91
CA PHE A 517 9.24 39.29 2.03
C PHE A 517 9.25 38.51 0.72
N ILE A 518 9.43 39.21 -0.39
CA ILE A 518 9.75 38.65 -1.68
C ILE A 518 10.77 39.52 -2.40
N ASP A 519 11.80 38.89 -2.95
CA ASP A 519 12.85 39.55 -3.73
C ASP A 519 12.27 40.06 -5.06
N THR A 520 12.41 41.36 -5.33
CA THR A 520 11.82 42.00 -6.53
C THR A 520 12.44 41.44 -7.81
N ASP A 521 13.75 41.20 -7.86
CA ASP A 521 14.42 40.64 -9.02
C ASP A 521 13.93 39.20 -9.31
N PHE A 522 13.70 38.44 -8.26
CA PHE A 522 13.09 37.13 -8.34
C PHE A 522 11.66 37.23 -8.90
N LEU A 523 10.84 38.12 -8.35
CA LEU A 523 9.45 38.29 -8.81
C LEU A 523 9.41 38.68 -10.28
N CYS A 524 10.33 39.56 -10.70
CA CYS A 524 10.46 40.00 -12.09
C CYS A 524 11.04 38.91 -13.01
N SER A 525 11.84 37.98 -12.48
CA SER A 525 12.32 36.83 -13.25
C SER A 525 11.21 35.83 -13.62
N ILE A 526 10.10 35.86 -12.87
CA ILE A 526 8.90 35.09 -13.19
C ILE A 526 8.13 35.78 -14.34
N GLN A 527 8.40 35.35 -15.56
CA GLN A 527 7.79 35.97 -16.76
C GLN A 527 6.26 35.79 -16.88
N ASN A 528 5.70 34.83 -16.10
CA ASN A 528 4.28 34.55 -16.10
C ASN A 528 3.57 35.32 -14.98
N SER A 529 2.67 36.27 -15.37
CA SER A 529 1.89 37.08 -14.43
C SER A 529 1.02 36.24 -13.48
N TYR A 530 0.46 35.12 -13.99
CA TYR A 530 -0.32 34.18 -13.21
C TYR A 530 0.49 33.57 -12.06
N LEU A 531 1.73 33.16 -12.30
CA LEU A 531 2.60 32.62 -11.26
C LEU A 531 3.02 33.70 -10.27
N ARG A 532 3.28 34.94 -10.72
CA ARG A 532 3.60 36.05 -9.81
C ARG A 532 2.49 36.29 -8.78
N GLU A 533 1.22 36.28 -9.25
CA GLU A 533 0.06 36.46 -8.38
C GLU A 533 -0.05 35.34 -7.32
N SER A 534 0.33 34.12 -7.65
CA SER A 534 0.28 32.97 -6.72
C SER A 534 1.24 33.06 -5.53
N TYR A 535 2.23 33.95 -5.58
CA TYR A 535 3.17 34.21 -4.49
C TYR A 535 2.68 35.25 -3.48
N LYS A 536 1.53 35.90 -3.70
CA LYS A 536 0.97 36.90 -2.76
C LYS A 536 0.38 36.21 -1.51
N SER A 537 0.26 37.00 -0.43
CA SER A 537 -0.44 36.55 0.78
C SER A 537 -1.90 36.22 0.46
N GLN A 538 -2.41 35.12 0.96
CA GLN A 538 -3.76 34.62 0.68
C GLN A 538 -4.34 33.85 1.85
N TYR A 539 -5.65 33.90 1.91
CA TYR A 539 -6.48 33.18 2.84
C TYR A 539 -7.19 32.05 2.09
N ILE A 540 -7.08 30.83 2.55
CA ILE A 540 -7.70 29.67 1.93
C ILE A 540 -8.63 29.01 2.96
N ALA A 541 -9.94 29.01 2.72
CA ALA A 541 -10.90 28.25 3.48
C ALA A 541 -11.56 27.23 2.56
N ALA A 542 -11.16 25.98 2.69
CA ALA A 542 -11.53 24.90 1.80
C ALA A 542 -12.40 23.85 2.48
N ILE A 543 -13.20 23.17 1.67
CA ILE A 543 -13.83 21.89 1.96
C ILE A 543 -13.18 20.87 1.03
N SER A 544 -12.66 19.77 1.58
CA SER A 544 -12.02 18.75 0.76
C SER A 544 -12.52 17.35 1.07
N GLY A 545 -12.52 16.49 0.03
CA GLY A 545 -12.85 15.08 0.11
C GLY A 545 -11.78 14.22 -0.57
N SER A 546 -11.47 13.06 0.00
CA SER A 546 -10.56 12.08 -0.57
C SER A 546 -11.15 10.68 -0.51
N TYR A 547 -11.10 10.00 -1.62
CA TYR A 547 -11.43 8.59 -1.78
C TYR A 547 -10.15 7.82 -2.08
N LEU A 548 -9.85 6.80 -1.28
CA LEU A 548 -8.70 5.92 -1.48
C LEU A 548 -9.18 4.47 -1.49
N PHE A 549 -9.09 3.83 -2.65
CA PHE A 549 -9.22 2.38 -2.77
C PHE A 549 -7.82 1.78 -2.90
N ASN A 550 -7.50 0.80 -2.06
CA ASN A 550 -6.23 0.09 -2.08
C ASN A 550 -6.49 -1.41 -1.90
N ASN A 551 -6.25 -2.18 -2.96
CA ASN A 551 -6.29 -3.63 -2.92
C ASN A 551 -4.85 -4.16 -2.85
N PRO A 552 -4.32 -4.46 -1.63
CA PRO A 552 -2.97 -4.96 -1.49
C PRO A 552 -2.84 -6.35 -2.11
N ASN A 553 -1.71 -6.60 -2.73
CA ASN A 553 -1.39 -7.91 -3.29
C ASN A 553 -1.23 -8.94 -2.17
N THR A 554 -2.21 -9.82 -2.00
CA THR A 554 -2.19 -10.94 -1.04
C THR A 554 -1.53 -12.20 -1.60
N GLY A 555 -0.57 -12.06 -2.54
CA GLY A 555 0.30 -13.13 -3.03
C GLY A 555 0.01 -13.66 -4.44
N LYS A 556 -1.16 -13.44 -5.02
CA LYS A 556 -1.51 -13.96 -6.36
C LYS A 556 -2.19 -12.96 -7.29
N GLY A 557 -2.47 -11.74 -6.84
CA GLY A 557 -3.27 -10.78 -7.60
C GLY A 557 -2.54 -9.48 -7.90
N ASN A 558 -3.18 -8.62 -8.69
CA ASN A 558 -2.74 -7.28 -8.96
C ASN A 558 -2.89 -6.41 -7.71
N SER A 559 -1.91 -5.54 -7.44
CA SER A 559 -2.04 -4.49 -6.42
C SER A 559 -2.53 -3.22 -7.09
N ILE A 560 -3.80 -2.90 -6.93
CA ILE A 560 -4.41 -1.69 -7.50
C ILE A 560 -4.69 -0.66 -6.42
N THR A 561 -4.31 0.59 -6.69
CA THR A 561 -4.62 1.74 -5.85
C THR A 561 -5.31 2.80 -6.71
N VAL A 562 -6.47 3.25 -6.26
CA VAL A 562 -7.21 4.37 -6.87
C VAL A 562 -7.36 5.46 -5.83
N ARG A 563 -6.94 6.67 -6.17
CA ARG A 563 -7.12 7.84 -5.31
C ARG A 563 -7.83 8.93 -6.10
N VAL A 564 -8.85 9.52 -5.50
CA VAL A 564 -9.56 10.68 -6.03
C VAL A 564 -9.62 11.72 -4.92
N ASN A 565 -9.21 12.95 -5.23
CA ASN A 565 -9.31 14.09 -4.33
C ASN A 565 -10.16 15.17 -4.99
N ALA A 566 -11.03 15.82 -4.23
CA ALA A 566 -11.81 16.98 -4.65
C ALA A 566 -11.74 18.04 -3.54
N GLU A 567 -11.57 19.28 -3.94
CA GLU A 567 -11.45 20.42 -3.04
C GLU A 567 -12.17 21.63 -3.64
N THR A 568 -12.93 22.30 -2.81
CA THR A 568 -13.51 23.61 -3.16
C THR A 568 -13.20 24.62 -2.07
N ALA A 569 -12.79 25.81 -2.45
CA ALA A 569 -12.38 26.85 -1.51
C ALA A 569 -13.11 28.16 -1.76
N GLY A 570 -13.27 28.95 -0.72
CA GLY A 570 -13.72 30.32 -0.80
C GLY A 570 -15.22 30.52 -0.88
N ASN A 571 -16.06 29.50 -1.16
CA ASN A 571 -17.49 29.73 -1.38
C ASN A 571 -18.23 30.23 -0.12
N LEU A 572 -17.95 29.61 1.02
CA LEU A 572 -18.53 30.03 2.31
C LEU A 572 -17.98 31.39 2.74
N THR A 573 -16.70 31.64 2.47
CA THR A 573 -15.98 32.87 2.73
C THR A 573 -16.54 33.99 1.87
N ASP A 574 -16.85 33.71 0.60
CA ASP A 574 -17.44 34.66 -0.35
C ASP A 574 -18.82 35.11 0.12
N ALA A 575 -19.69 34.17 0.51
CA ALA A 575 -21.00 34.50 1.07
C ALA A 575 -20.89 35.39 2.32
N LEU A 576 -19.93 35.14 3.20
CA LEU A 576 -19.67 35.95 4.37
C LEU A 576 -19.08 37.32 4.01
N ALA A 577 -18.17 37.39 3.05
CA ALA A 577 -17.52 38.62 2.61
C ALA A 577 -18.50 39.59 2.00
N HIS A 578 -19.43 39.13 1.20
CA HIS A 578 -20.49 39.96 0.64
C HIS A 578 -21.41 40.58 1.72
N TRP A 579 -21.54 39.94 2.85
CA TRP A 579 -22.33 40.41 3.98
C TRP A 579 -21.52 41.28 4.96
N LEU A 580 -20.22 41.07 5.12
CA LEU A 580 -19.38 41.71 6.15
C LEU A 580 -18.47 42.82 5.60
N SER A 581 -18.18 42.87 4.29
CA SER A 581 -17.21 43.79 3.72
C SER A 581 -17.68 44.36 2.38
N SER A 582 -17.06 45.45 1.97
CA SER A 582 -17.24 46.05 0.65
C SER A 582 -16.10 45.62 -0.28
N PRO A 583 -16.36 45.54 -1.62
CA PRO A 583 -15.31 45.20 -2.56
C PRO A 583 -14.25 46.31 -2.61
N VAL A 584 -13.01 45.90 -2.75
CA VAL A 584 -11.85 46.77 -2.88
C VAL A 584 -11.31 46.71 -4.31
N SER A 585 -11.16 47.84 -4.96
CA SER A 585 -10.49 47.93 -6.27
C SER A 585 -9.02 48.33 -6.05
N GLU A 586 -8.11 47.44 -6.36
CA GLU A 586 -6.68 47.68 -6.28
C GLU A 586 -6.04 47.64 -7.66
N GLN A 587 -5.11 48.52 -7.90
CA GLN A 587 -4.29 48.49 -9.11
C GLN A 587 -3.33 47.30 -9.01
N VAL A 588 -3.48 46.36 -9.92
CA VAL A 588 -2.53 45.25 -10.07
C VAL A 588 -1.40 45.75 -10.96
N ASN A 589 -0.39 46.36 -10.33
CA ASN A 589 0.82 46.80 -11.04
C ASN A 589 1.61 45.59 -11.49
N ILE A 590 1.67 45.37 -12.79
CA ILE A 590 2.55 44.39 -13.43
C ILE A 590 3.95 44.98 -13.60
N ASP A 591 4.14 46.27 -13.36
CA ASP A 591 5.25 47.09 -13.89
C ASP A 591 6.40 47.43 -12.92
N ASP A 592 6.46 46.87 -11.72
CA ASP A 592 7.65 46.98 -10.86
C ASP A 592 8.90 46.32 -11.47
N CYS A 593 8.81 45.74 -12.64
CA CYS A 593 9.89 44.94 -13.28
C CYS A 593 10.62 45.63 -14.42
N GLY A 594 10.45 46.96 -14.60
CA GLY A 594 11.33 47.79 -15.45
C GLY A 594 11.30 47.47 -16.95
N THR A 595 10.36 46.68 -17.45
CA THR A 595 10.13 46.53 -18.89
C THR A 595 9.30 47.67 -19.37
N GLY A 596 9.95 48.70 -19.88
CA GLY A 596 9.39 50.02 -20.28
C GLY A 596 8.34 50.01 -21.38
N GLY A 597 7.32 49.21 -21.26
CA GLY A 597 6.09 49.24 -22.05
C GLY A 597 5.01 49.90 -21.20
N GLN A 598 4.45 50.98 -21.65
CA GLN A 598 3.27 51.60 -21.08
C GLN A 598 2.08 50.63 -21.15
N THR A 599 1.93 49.81 -20.09
CA THR A 599 0.72 49.03 -19.89
C THR A 599 -0.25 49.89 -19.07
N SER A 600 -1.45 50.04 -19.58
CA SER A 600 -2.52 50.77 -18.87
C SER A 600 -2.74 50.10 -17.51
N PRO A 601 -2.91 50.87 -16.41
CA PRO A 601 -3.13 50.30 -15.09
C PRO A 601 -4.36 49.40 -15.11
N ARG A 602 -4.18 48.12 -14.75
CA ARG A 602 -5.29 47.18 -14.63
C ARG A 602 -5.78 47.18 -13.19
N TYR A 603 -7.05 47.54 -13.04
CA TYR A 603 -7.72 47.47 -11.74
C TYR A 603 -8.43 46.12 -11.62
N GLU A 604 -8.22 45.40 -10.51
CA GLU A 604 -9.02 44.24 -10.15
C GLU A 604 -9.86 44.57 -8.92
N THR A 605 -11.15 44.21 -8.98
CA THR A 605 -12.07 44.36 -7.85
C THR A 605 -12.23 43.01 -7.18
N PHE A 606 -11.95 42.96 -5.87
CA PHE A 606 -12.04 41.73 -5.07
C PHE A 606 -12.42 42.06 -3.63
N TYR A 607 -12.83 41.04 -2.88
CA TYR A 607 -13.13 41.15 -1.46
C TYR A 607 -11.93 40.71 -0.61
N LYS A 608 -11.78 41.35 0.54
CA LYS A 608 -10.79 40.99 1.57
C LYS A 608 -11.49 40.62 2.88
N ILE A 609 -10.93 39.61 3.59
CA ILE A 609 -11.29 39.29 4.96
C ILE A 609 -10.04 39.45 5.79
N PHE A 610 -10.13 40.19 6.92
CA PHE A 610 -8.98 40.57 7.76
C PHE A 610 -7.84 41.24 6.96
N GLY A 611 -8.18 42.01 5.92
CA GLY A 611 -7.18 42.69 5.08
C GLY A 611 -6.48 41.82 4.06
N ILE A 612 -6.79 40.54 3.96
CA ILE A 612 -6.16 39.59 3.05
C ILE A 612 -7.19 39.07 2.03
N ARG A 613 -6.79 38.98 0.77
CA ARG A 613 -7.62 38.40 -0.31
C ARG A 613 -7.81 36.89 -0.05
N TYR A 614 -9.04 36.39 -0.12
CA TYR A 614 -9.29 34.95 -0.02
C TYR A 614 -9.29 34.29 -1.40
N SER A 615 -8.87 33.02 -1.43
CA SER A 615 -8.83 32.22 -2.65
C SER A 615 -10.14 31.49 -2.88
N GLN A 616 -10.65 31.58 -4.12
CA GLN A 616 -11.88 30.92 -4.54
C GLN A 616 -11.59 30.03 -5.74
N TYR A 617 -11.71 28.71 -5.57
CA TYR A 617 -11.40 27.74 -6.63
C TYR A 617 -12.10 26.40 -6.41
N PHE A 618 -12.16 25.62 -7.47
CA PHE A 618 -12.47 24.19 -7.45
C PHE A 618 -11.25 23.41 -7.96
N ARG A 619 -10.90 22.30 -7.30
CA ARG A 619 -9.77 21.45 -7.67
C ARG A 619 -10.18 19.99 -7.55
N VAL A 620 -9.88 19.19 -8.58
CA VAL A 620 -10.05 17.74 -8.57
C VAL A 620 -8.82 17.08 -9.15
N ASP A 621 -8.41 15.98 -8.56
CA ASP A 621 -7.38 15.11 -9.13
C ASP A 621 -7.70 13.63 -8.87
N ALA A 622 -7.29 12.80 -9.81
CA ALA A 622 -7.43 11.36 -9.73
C ALA A 622 -6.15 10.66 -10.15
N SER A 623 -5.83 9.57 -9.46
CA SER A 623 -4.73 8.69 -9.85
C SER A 623 -5.13 7.22 -9.72
N VAL A 624 -4.68 6.43 -10.68
CA VAL A 624 -4.82 4.98 -10.69
C VAL A 624 -3.43 4.39 -10.86
N SER A 625 -2.99 3.57 -9.94
CA SER A 625 -1.76 2.79 -10.06
C SER A 625 -2.05 1.31 -9.87
N ASN A 626 -1.34 0.47 -10.63
CA ASN A 626 -1.45 -0.97 -10.54
C ASN A 626 -0.08 -1.62 -10.72
N THR A 627 0.16 -2.68 -9.95
CA THR A 627 1.36 -3.52 -10.08
C THR A 627 0.91 -4.94 -10.39
N ILE A 628 1.29 -5.44 -11.56
CA ILE A 628 0.94 -6.75 -12.08
C ILE A 628 2.19 -7.64 -12.01
N PRO A 629 2.22 -8.67 -11.16
CA PRO A 629 3.28 -9.65 -11.17
C PRO A 629 3.18 -10.50 -12.45
N ILE A 630 4.28 -10.60 -13.21
CA ILE A 630 4.35 -11.35 -14.47
C ILE A 630 5.31 -12.53 -14.43
N GLY A 631 6.00 -12.73 -13.31
CA GLY A 631 6.94 -13.84 -13.10
C GLY A 631 7.57 -13.80 -11.73
N TYR A 632 8.53 -14.69 -11.50
CA TYR A 632 9.25 -14.72 -10.23
C TYR A 632 10.00 -13.41 -10.01
N ARG A 633 9.54 -12.62 -9.02
CA ARG A 633 10.10 -11.29 -8.67
C ARG A 633 10.12 -10.27 -9.83
N SER A 634 9.33 -10.49 -10.88
CA SER A 634 9.18 -9.55 -11.99
C SER A 634 7.77 -8.99 -12.02
N ALA A 635 7.63 -7.69 -12.27
CA ALA A 635 6.34 -7.02 -12.31
C ALA A 635 6.31 -5.88 -13.33
N VAL A 636 5.13 -5.61 -13.86
CA VAL A 636 4.82 -4.37 -14.56
C VAL A 636 4.00 -3.48 -13.65
N ALA A 637 4.49 -2.27 -13.41
CA ALA A 637 3.76 -1.24 -12.67
C ALA A 637 3.41 -0.09 -13.61
N TYR A 638 2.19 0.44 -13.48
CA TYR A 638 1.78 1.63 -14.21
C TYR A 638 0.98 2.57 -13.32
N ARG A 639 1.02 3.85 -13.65
CA ARG A 639 0.23 4.89 -13.02
C ARG A 639 -0.30 5.86 -14.06
N PHE A 640 -1.55 6.26 -13.90
CA PHE A 640 -2.17 7.38 -14.58
C PHE A 640 -2.55 8.44 -13.55
N PHE A 641 -2.29 9.69 -13.85
CA PHE A 641 -2.67 10.84 -13.04
C PHE A 641 -3.32 11.90 -13.93
N GLY A 642 -4.46 12.42 -13.51
CA GLY A 642 -5.12 13.57 -14.10
C GLY A 642 -5.62 14.50 -13.02
N GLY A 643 -5.42 15.80 -13.20
CA GLY A 643 -5.89 16.79 -12.25
C GLY A 643 -6.13 18.16 -12.90
N ILE A 644 -7.16 18.85 -12.43
CA ILE A 644 -7.51 20.20 -12.86
C ILE A 644 -7.93 21.04 -11.65
N GLY A 645 -7.55 22.31 -11.67
CA GLY A 645 -7.98 23.31 -10.70
C GLY A 645 -8.39 24.59 -11.40
N LEU A 646 -9.59 25.05 -11.14
CA LEU A 646 -10.19 26.22 -11.79
C LEU A 646 -10.41 27.32 -10.75
N PRO A 647 -9.70 28.46 -10.83
CA PRO A 647 -10.02 29.63 -10.05
C PRO A 647 -11.27 30.30 -10.61
N TYR A 648 -12.08 30.92 -9.76
CA TYR A 648 -13.27 31.68 -10.13
C TYR A 648 -13.56 32.73 -9.05
N GLY A 649 -14.55 33.61 -9.34
CA GLY A 649 -15.02 34.61 -8.39
C GLY A 649 -13.92 35.57 -7.93
N ASN A 650 -13.60 35.52 -6.65
CA ASN A 650 -12.59 36.36 -6.00
C ASN A 650 -11.13 36.05 -6.40
N SER A 651 -10.89 34.96 -7.15
CA SER A 651 -9.52 34.55 -7.53
C SER A 651 -9.34 34.51 -9.03
N SER A 652 -8.23 35.11 -9.50
CA SER A 652 -7.73 34.98 -10.87
C SER A 652 -6.77 33.83 -11.04
N THR A 653 -6.21 33.29 -9.91
CA THR A 653 -5.21 32.24 -9.91
C THR A 653 -5.47 31.23 -8.78
N LEU A 654 -4.88 30.03 -8.89
CA LEU A 654 -4.75 29.11 -7.77
C LEU A 654 -3.61 29.53 -6.82
N PRO A 655 -3.72 29.28 -5.51
CA PRO A 655 -2.57 29.35 -4.61
C PRO A 655 -1.42 28.46 -5.10
N MET A 656 -0.19 28.91 -4.96
CA MET A 656 1.01 28.17 -5.38
C MET A 656 1.04 26.72 -4.84
N ASP A 657 0.62 26.53 -3.59
CA ASP A 657 0.61 25.22 -2.94
C ASP A 657 -0.49 24.29 -3.47
N ARG A 658 -1.44 24.81 -4.25
CA ARG A 658 -2.54 24.06 -4.87
C ARG A 658 -2.35 23.82 -6.36
N MET A 659 -1.33 24.41 -6.97
CA MET A 659 -0.97 24.17 -8.36
C MET A 659 -0.36 22.79 -8.56
N PHE A 660 -0.44 22.32 -9.79
CA PHE A 660 0.22 21.08 -10.20
C PHE A 660 1.60 21.35 -10.80
N TYR A 661 2.48 20.35 -10.66
CA TYR A 661 3.79 20.32 -11.31
C TYR A 661 4.14 18.89 -11.71
N VAL A 662 5.12 18.75 -12.61
CA VAL A 662 5.72 17.47 -13.00
C VAL A 662 7.24 17.54 -12.85
N GLY A 663 7.87 16.37 -12.88
CA GLY A 663 9.32 16.19 -12.71
C GLY A 663 9.69 15.58 -11.35
N GLY A 664 10.92 15.09 -11.25
CA GLY A 664 11.47 14.45 -10.08
C GLY A 664 11.27 12.95 -10.02
N SER A 665 11.78 12.34 -8.96
CA SER A 665 11.91 10.88 -8.81
C SER A 665 10.61 10.08 -8.79
N ASN A 666 9.47 10.72 -8.49
CA ASN A 666 8.15 10.09 -8.40
C ASN A 666 7.18 10.56 -9.51
N SER A 667 7.68 11.22 -10.54
CA SER A 667 6.91 11.78 -11.64
C SER A 667 7.66 11.59 -12.96
N MET A 668 7.94 12.66 -13.69
CA MET A 668 8.70 12.65 -14.93
C MET A 668 10.21 12.61 -14.64
N ARG A 669 10.79 11.41 -14.54
CA ARG A 669 12.16 11.18 -14.05
C ARG A 669 13.28 11.74 -14.94
N GLY A 670 12.97 12.16 -16.17
CA GLY A 670 13.90 12.87 -17.05
C GLY A 670 14.08 14.36 -16.73
N TRP A 671 13.24 14.93 -15.88
CA TRP A 671 13.29 16.34 -15.49
C TRP A 671 13.43 16.52 -13.98
N PRO A 672 14.17 17.56 -13.55
CA PRO A 672 14.09 18.02 -12.17
C PRO A 672 12.66 18.41 -11.79
N VAL A 673 12.39 18.47 -10.49
CA VAL A 673 11.09 18.92 -9.96
C VAL A 673 10.78 20.31 -10.49
N ARG A 674 9.54 20.53 -10.99
CA ARG A 674 9.06 21.81 -11.52
C ARG A 674 9.86 22.35 -12.73
N ALA A 675 10.40 21.49 -13.57
CA ALA A 675 11.22 21.88 -14.70
C ALA A 675 10.58 21.65 -16.08
N LEU A 676 9.37 21.06 -16.14
CA LEU A 676 8.63 20.79 -17.37
C LEU A 676 7.30 21.54 -17.37
N GLY A 677 6.94 22.15 -18.50
CA GLY A 677 5.71 22.88 -18.72
C GLY A 677 5.81 24.36 -18.31
N PRO A 678 4.68 25.13 -18.25
CA PRO A 678 3.39 24.72 -18.78
C PRO A 678 3.39 24.65 -20.33
N GLY A 679 2.66 23.68 -20.86
CA GLY A 679 2.56 23.45 -22.30
C GLY A 679 3.90 23.26 -22.99
N ASN A 680 4.13 23.98 -24.10
CA ASN A 680 5.40 23.99 -24.81
C ASN A 680 6.23 25.27 -24.59
N SER A 681 5.91 26.01 -23.52
CA SER A 681 6.59 27.28 -23.19
C SER A 681 8.08 27.07 -22.90
N SER A 682 8.89 27.93 -23.50
CA SER A 682 10.35 27.94 -23.28
C SER A 682 10.79 28.88 -22.15
N LYS A 683 9.87 29.63 -21.53
CA LYS A 683 10.14 30.70 -20.56
C LYS A 683 10.89 30.18 -19.33
N GLY A 684 10.54 28.99 -18.83
CA GLY A 684 11.21 28.40 -17.65
C GLY A 684 12.59 27.81 -17.91
N ARG A 685 13.02 27.73 -19.17
CA ARG A 685 14.29 27.11 -19.55
C ARG A 685 15.49 28.01 -19.24
N ASN A 686 15.30 29.32 -19.39
CA ASN A 686 16.35 30.33 -19.24
C ASN A 686 16.38 30.97 -17.85
N SER A 687 15.41 30.63 -16.97
CA SER A 687 15.37 31.12 -15.61
C SER A 687 16.20 30.21 -14.69
N GLY A 688 17.05 30.78 -13.86
CA GLY A 688 17.82 30.05 -12.84
C GLY A 688 16.92 29.39 -11.78
N PHE A 689 15.65 29.82 -11.66
CA PHE A 689 14.67 29.26 -10.74
C PHE A 689 13.61 28.47 -11.51
N LYS A 690 13.56 27.14 -11.27
CA LYS A 690 12.60 26.25 -11.92
C LYS A 690 11.31 26.18 -11.13
N SER A 691 10.31 26.95 -11.54
CA SER A 691 8.98 27.03 -10.94
C SER A 691 7.86 26.82 -11.95
N GLN A 692 8.04 25.81 -12.82
CA GLN A 692 7.02 25.51 -13.82
C GLN A 692 5.81 24.85 -13.15
N LEU A 693 4.74 25.59 -13.03
CA LEU A 693 3.49 25.19 -12.39
C LEU A 693 2.33 25.35 -13.39
N GLY A 694 1.28 24.56 -13.21
CA GLY A 694 0.05 24.66 -13.98
C GLY A 694 -1.17 24.34 -13.14
N ASN A 695 -2.35 24.63 -13.66
CA ASN A 695 -3.60 24.26 -13.01
C ASN A 695 -4.28 23.03 -13.66
N LEU A 696 -3.68 22.46 -14.72
CA LEU A 696 -4.04 21.18 -15.31
C LEU A 696 -2.79 20.31 -15.42
N ARG A 697 -2.88 19.03 -15.03
CA ARG A 697 -1.80 18.04 -15.15
C ARG A 697 -2.33 16.74 -15.72
N LEU A 698 -1.62 16.19 -16.69
CA LEU A 698 -1.79 14.83 -17.19
C LEU A 698 -0.46 14.12 -17.15
N GLU A 699 -0.45 12.89 -16.62
CA GLU A 699 0.77 12.08 -16.48
C GLU A 699 0.46 10.59 -16.56
N ALA A 700 1.31 9.85 -17.25
CA ALA A 700 1.31 8.40 -17.27
C ALA A 700 2.73 7.88 -17.08
N ASN A 701 2.88 6.83 -16.26
CA ASN A 701 4.15 6.19 -15.96
C ASN A 701 4.00 4.69 -16.17
N LEU A 702 5.00 4.06 -16.74
CA LEU A 702 5.10 2.63 -16.94
C LEU A 702 6.49 2.16 -16.51
N GLU A 703 6.54 1.10 -15.69
CA GLU A 703 7.81 0.56 -15.19
C GLU A 703 7.78 -0.96 -15.24
N PHE A 704 8.76 -1.55 -15.90
CA PHE A 704 9.05 -2.97 -15.88
C PHE A 704 10.16 -3.25 -14.86
N ARG A 705 9.84 -4.01 -13.80
CA ARG A 705 10.72 -4.39 -12.69
C ARG A 705 11.17 -5.82 -12.87
N PHE A 706 12.47 -6.08 -12.69
CA PHE A 706 13.04 -7.42 -12.83
C PHE A 706 14.20 -7.64 -11.87
N PRO A 707 14.41 -8.87 -11.39
CA PRO A 707 15.53 -9.19 -10.51
C PRO A 707 16.84 -9.17 -11.30
N ILE A 708 17.87 -8.58 -10.72
CA ILE A 708 19.24 -8.64 -11.23
C ILE A 708 20.03 -9.66 -10.42
N TRP A 709 20.08 -9.46 -9.10
CA TRP A 709 20.88 -10.30 -8.23
C TRP A 709 20.52 -10.06 -6.74
N ASN A 710 20.16 -11.12 -5.99
CA ASN A 710 19.77 -11.04 -4.56
C ASN A 710 18.72 -9.94 -4.30
N ALA A 711 19.13 -8.95 -3.51
CA ALA A 711 18.38 -7.76 -3.19
C ALA A 711 18.44 -6.68 -4.29
N LEU A 712 19.26 -6.87 -5.35
CA LEU A 712 19.41 -5.91 -6.42
C LEU A 712 18.41 -6.21 -7.55
N HIS A 713 17.56 -5.26 -7.85
CA HIS A 713 16.57 -5.29 -8.92
C HIS A 713 16.85 -4.20 -9.93
N GLY A 714 16.53 -4.46 -11.18
CA GLY A 714 16.51 -3.49 -12.26
C GLY A 714 15.11 -3.00 -12.56
N ALA A 715 15.02 -1.80 -13.13
CA ALA A 715 13.79 -1.32 -13.71
C ALA A 715 14.08 -0.57 -15.01
N VAL A 716 13.22 -0.78 -16.01
CA VAL A 716 13.14 0.07 -17.21
C VAL A 716 11.83 0.82 -17.12
N PHE A 717 11.88 2.11 -17.40
CA PHE A 717 10.70 2.94 -17.24
C PHE A 717 10.48 3.91 -18.40
N PHE A 718 9.21 4.30 -18.55
CA PHE A 718 8.72 5.26 -19.52
C PHE A 718 7.77 6.20 -18.80
N ASP A 719 8.02 7.50 -18.85
CA ASP A 719 7.17 8.52 -18.27
C ASP A 719 6.74 9.50 -19.35
N VAL A 720 5.47 9.84 -19.37
CA VAL A 720 4.87 10.82 -20.30
C VAL A 720 3.94 11.73 -19.54
N GLY A 721 4.01 13.04 -19.80
CA GLY A 721 3.12 13.99 -19.13
C GLY A 721 3.54 15.44 -19.33
N ASN A 722 2.70 16.33 -18.83
CA ASN A 722 2.96 17.77 -18.78
C ASN A 722 1.98 18.46 -17.82
N VAL A 723 2.19 19.74 -17.59
CA VAL A 723 1.21 20.65 -16.97
C VAL A 723 0.83 21.75 -17.95
N TRP A 724 -0.35 22.32 -17.78
CA TRP A 724 -0.87 23.41 -18.61
C TRP A 724 -1.64 24.40 -17.75
N LEU A 725 -1.97 25.55 -18.37
CA LEU A 725 -2.93 26.51 -17.86
C LEU A 725 -4.29 26.27 -18.54
N ALA A 726 -5.35 26.15 -17.77
CA ALA A 726 -6.70 25.98 -18.25
C ALA A 726 -7.62 27.05 -17.65
N GLY A 727 -8.38 27.75 -18.49
CA GLY A 727 -9.34 28.76 -18.03
C GLY A 727 -8.71 30.00 -17.40
N ILE A 728 -7.47 30.34 -17.72
CA ILE A 728 -6.75 31.50 -17.18
C ILE A 728 -6.75 32.61 -18.19
N PRO A 729 -7.40 33.75 -17.90
CA PRO A 729 -7.41 34.92 -18.79
C PRO A 729 -6.01 35.49 -19.00
N GLY A 730 -5.61 35.71 -20.24
CA GLY A 730 -4.31 36.31 -20.59
C GLY A 730 -3.13 35.35 -20.50
N ALA A 731 -3.34 34.07 -20.33
CA ALA A 731 -2.29 33.05 -20.47
C ALA A 731 -1.78 33.01 -21.92
N ALA A 732 -0.46 32.79 -22.07
CA ALA A 732 0.15 32.68 -23.40
C ALA A 732 -0.34 31.43 -24.13
N SER A 733 -0.46 31.53 -25.45
CA SER A 733 -1.06 30.47 -26.28
C SER A 733 -0.27 29.15 -26.23
N ASP A 734 1.03 29.20 -25.89
CA ASP A 734 1.95 28.09 -25.73
C ASP A 734 1.90 27.44 -24.33
N GLU A 735 1.15 28.03 -23.39
CA GLU A 735 0.97 27.54 -22.02
C GLU A 735 -0.44 26.95 -21.79
N VAL A 736 -1.40 27.27 -22.68
CA VAL A 736 -2.82 26.89 -22.52
C VAL A 736 -3.10 25.50 -23.05
N PHE A 737 -3.87 24.72 -22.27
CA PHE A 737 -4.33 23.41 -22.68
C PHE A 737 -5.32 23.49 -23.85
N ARG A 738 -5.07 22.70 -24.89
CA ARG A 738 -5.95 22.53 -26.04
C ARG A 738 -6.12 21.06 -26.39
N PHE A 739 -7.34 20.60 -26.56
CA PHE A 739 -7.63 19.19 -26.90
C PHE A 739 -7.07 18.76 -28.28
N ASP A 740 -6.92 19.67 -29.20
CA ASP A 740 -6.42 19.41 -30.55
C ASP A 740 -4.89 19.31 -30.65
N SER A 741 -4.15 19.79 -29.62
CA SER A 741 -2.68 19.92 -29.67
C SER A 741 -1.94 19.42 -28.46
N PHE A 742 -2.60 19.13 -27.31
CA PHE A 742 -1.94 18.76 -26.06
C PHE A 742 -0.98 17.57 -26.19
N TYR A 743 -1.29 16.59 -27.06
CA TYR A 743 -0.45 15.41 -27.27
C TYR A 743 0.92 15.74 -27.91
N LYS A 744 1.04 16.89 -28.62
CA LYS A 744 2.32 17.39 -29.18
C LYS A 744 3.17 18.11 -28.13
N GLU A 745 2.58 18.42 -26.98
CA GLU A 745 3.19 19.16 -25.89
C GLU A 745 3.57 18.26 -24.72
N LEU A 746 3.30 16.95 -24.83
CA LEU A 746 3.70 15.99 -23.83
C LEU A 746 5.22 15.83 -23.78
N GLY A 747 5.81 15.98 -22.60
CA GLY A 747 7.17 15.53 -22.35
C GLY A 747 7.22 14.00 -22.31
N PHE A 748 8.27 13.39 -22.87
CA PHE A 748 8.49 11.95 -22.82
C PHE A 748 9.92 11.65 -22.42
N ASN A 749 10.09 10.77 -21.43
CA ASN A 749 11.39 10.24 -21.04
C ASN A 749 11.34 8.72 -20.85
N THR A 750 12.49 8.13 -21.02
CA THR A 750 12.77 6.73 -20.69
C THR A 750 14.00 6.64 -19.81
N GLY A 751 14.20 5.51 -19.18
CA GLY A 751 15.37 5.34 -18.35
C GLY A 751 15.53 3.96 -17.76
N PHE A 752 16.63 3.82 -17.05
CA PHE A 752 16.98 2.62 -16.30
C PHE A 752 17.15 2.97 -14.83
N GLY A 753 16.72 2.08 -13.96
CA GLY A 753 16.86 2.26 -12.54
C GLY A 753 17.38 1.01 -11.83
N LEU A 754 18.17 1.22 -10.79
CA LEU A 754 18.59 0.20 -9.85
C LEU A 754 17.78 0.32 -8.56
N ARG A 755 17.41 -0.82 -7.99
CA ARG A 755 16.70 -0.94 -6.72
C ARG A 755 17.46 -1.92 -5.85
N TYR A 756 17.79 -1.50 -4.64
CA TYR A 756 18.39 -2.36 -3.63
C TYR A 756 17.38 -2.58 -2.51
N ASP A 757 16.82 -3.79 -2.48
CA ASP A 757 15.76 -4.17 -1.55
C ASP A 757 16.39 -4.74 -0.27
N LEU A 758 16.16 -4.06 0.85
CA LEU A 758 16.61 -4.42 2.20
C LEU A 758 15.47 -5.04 3.03
N ASP A 759 14.43 -5.59 2.39
CA ASP A 759 13.19 -6.10 2.97
C ASP A 759 12.34 -5.01 3.67
N LEU A 760 12.93 -4.15 4.47
CA LEU A 760 12.27 -3.04 5.15
C LEU A 760 12.26 -1.76 4.30
N ILE A 761 13.31 -1.53 3.53
CA ILE A 761 13.54 -0.30 2.76
C ILE A 761 14.10 -0.66 1.38
N VAL A 762 13.52 -0.06 0.34
CA VAL A 762 14.05 -0.14 -1.02
C VAL A 762 14.79 1.16 -1.34
N ILE A 763 16.08 1.07 -1.59
CA ILE A 763 16.89 2.19 -2.07
C ILE A 763 16.89 2.15 -3.60
N ARG A 764 16.60 3.25 -4.26
CA ARG A 764 16.59 3.32 -5.71
C ARG A 764 17.45 4.46 -6.27
N LEU A 765 17.99 4.19 -7.44
CA LEU A 765 18.73 5.14 -8.26
C LEU A 765 18.17 5.07 -9.67
N ASP A 766 17.53 6.12 -10.13
CA ASP A 766 16.92 6.22 -11.46
C ASP A 766 17.68 7.18 -12.35
N TRP A 767 18.08 6.72 -13.52
CA TRP A 767 18.69 7.53 -14.55
C TRP A 767 17.72 7.68 -15.71
N GLY A 768 17.16 8.89 -15.84
CA GLY A 768 16.19 9.26 -16.86
C GLY A 768 16.81 10.05 -18.00
N VAL A 769 16.39 9.75 -19.22
CA VAL A 769 16.80 10.43 -20.46
C VAL A 769 15.59 11.03 -21.12
N ARG A 770 15.62 12.34 -21.41
CA ARG A 770 14.56 13.03 -22.14
C ARG A 770 14.58 12.60 -23.60
N VAL A 771 13.47 12.08 -24.10
CA VAL A 771 13.28 11.64 -25.48
C VAL A 771 12.53 12.71 -26.28
N HIS A 772 11.52 13.31 -25.69
CA HIS A 772 10.77 14.43 -26.27
C HIS A 772 10.67 15.56 -25.25
N ASP A 773 11.22 16.72 -25.55
CA ASP A 773 11.16 17.95 -24.74
C ASP A 773 10.36 19.00 -25.48
N PRO A 774 9.10 19.28 -25.04
CA PRO A 774 8.22 20.20 -25.73
C PRO A 774 8.68 21.66 -25.66
N SER A 775 9.53 22.01 -24.70
CA SER A 775 10.06 23.38 -24.52
C SER A 775 11.09 23.78 -25.60
N LEU A 776 11.52 22.81 -26.40
CA LEU A 776 12.46 23.04 -27.49
C LEU A 776 11.76 23.47 -28.78
N PRO A 777 12.44 24.19 -29.69
CA PRO A 777 11.92 24.47 -31.03
C PRO A 777 11.48 23.20 -31.76
N ALA A 778 10.42 23.27 -32.59
CA ALA A 778 9.76 22.12 -33.21
C ALA A 778 10.73 21.11 -33.87
N GLY A 779 11.79 21.58 -34.53
CA GLY A 779 12.79 20.70 -35.16
C GLY A 779 13.78 20.03 -34.20
N GLN A 780 13.80 20.38 -32.92
CA GLN A 780 14.76 19.92 -31.91
C GLN A 780 14.11 19.17 -30.74
N ARG A 781 12.80 19.03 -30.72
CA ARG A 781 12.05 18.42 -29.59
C ARG A 781 12.42 16.98 -29.33
N TRP A 782 12.68 16.22 -30.38
CA TRP A 782 13.04 14.80 -30.28
C TRP A 782 14.54 14.60 -30.14
N LEU A 783 14.93 13.65 -29.28
CA LEU A 783 16.31 13.28 -29.08
C LEU A 783 16.88 12.64 -30.35
N LYS A 784 17.73 13.36 -31.09
CA LYS A 784 18.43 12.85 -32.27
C LYS A 784 19.79 12.24 -31.95
N ALA A 785 20.43 12.69 -30.87
CA ALA A 785 21.69 12.19 -30.37
C ALA A 785 21.76 12.33 -28.85
N PHE A 786 22.42 11.37 -28.19
CA PHE A 786 22.61 11.40 -26.76
C PHE A 786 23.44 12.61 -26.31
N LYS A 787 22.90 13.36 -25.33
CA LYS A 787 23.59 14.48 -24.66
C LYS A 787 23.42 14.32 -23.15
N TRP A 788 24.50 14.48 -22.38
CA TRP A 788 24.45 14.41 -20.94
C TRP A 788 23.49 15.45 -20.31
N GLY A 789 23.36 16.63 -20.91
CA GLY A 789 22.41 17.66 -20.48
C GLY A 789 20.93 17.26 -20.62
N ASN A 790 20.61 16.19 -21.35
CA ASN A 790 19.26 15.64 -21.49
C ASN A 790 18.97 14.51 -20.50
N THR A 791 19.80 14.36 -19.49
CA THR A 791 19.64 13.29 -18.48
C THR A 791 19.41 13.85 -17.10
N ALA A 792 18.73 13.07 -16.24
CA ALA A 792 18.58 13.37 -14.82
C ALA A 792 18.84 12.10 -14.01
N LEU A 793 19.63 12.22 -12.96
CA LEU A 793 19.87 11.16 -12.00
C LEU A 793 19.05 11.47 -10.75
N ASN A 794 18.20 10.52 -10.35
CA ASN A 794 17.32 10.65 -9.20
C ASN A 794 17.64 9.56 -8.18
N PHE A 795 17.82 9.96 -6.94
CA PHE A 795 17.87 9.07 -5.78
C PHE A 795 16.49 9.03 -5.12
N GLY A 796 16.09 7.88 -4.61
CA GLY A 796 14.81 7.75 -3.91
C GLY A 796 14.79 6.57 -2.96
N ILE A 797 13.83 6.60 -2.02
CA ILE A 797 13.53 5.52 -1.08
C ILE A 797 12.11 5.03 -1.39
N GLY A 798 11.92 3.72 -1.47
CA GLY A 798 10.68 3.10 -1.88
C GLY A 798 10.48 3.06 -3.41
N TYR A 799 9.35 2.49 -3.84
CA TYR A 799 8.94 2.49 -5.25
C TYR A 799 8.31 3.84 -5.62
N PRO A 800 8.37 4.27 -6.90
CA PRO A 800 7.86 5.58 -7.31
C PRO A 800 6.32 5.68 -7.26
N PHE A 801 5.64 4.55 -7.40
CA PHE A 801 4.17 4.41 -7.32
C PHE A 801 3.75 2.97 -7.08
#